data_88d7018c64bab48ea2f2f8348b1f7f92
#
_entry.id   88d7018c64bab48ea2f2f8348b1f7f92
#
_cell.length_a   1.000
_cell.length_b   1.000
_cell.length_c   1.000
_cell.angle_alpha   90.00
_cell.angle_beta   90.00
_cell.angle_gamma   90.00
#
_symmetry.space_group_name_H-M   'P 1'
#
loop_
_entity.id
_entity.type
_entity.pdbx_description
1 polymer ?
#
loop_
_entity_poly.entity_id
_entity_poly.type
_entity_poly.pdbx_seq_one_letter_code
_entity_poly.pdbx_strand_id
1 'polypeptide(L)'
;LLAGTLGIAVGMATNIPPHNLREVADAVAHLIENPEASNNDLLQFVKGPDFPLGGIAFNQKDIAHAYANGRGGVVVRGETEIVEDKKGNFSIIITSIPYRVNKAEMLIKIADLVRDKKIEGIRDLRDESTRDIRVVVELKTGAQPQTVLNKLYKHTQLEEAFHYNMVALVDGVPQTLSLKAILEEYIKHRVEVIRRRTQFDLTKAEEREHILLGLKKALDHIDAIIKLIRASKDVPTAHAALMKEFKFSEVQAQAILDMRLQKLAGLERKKIEEELREVQALIAELKTILGSKKKMLTIIKTELAEVAEKFGDDRRTKIVKGGVKMLSAEDLVADEESVLVLTQGGYVKRTNPSEYRTQKRGGVGVVDLNTKEEDVVTKLLTTSSHSDLLFFTDKGKVYQCKMYEIPEGRRATKGKSIMNFLALTSEEKVTSVIAVRKEGWEGDWSLMMVTKNGVVKKSDASSFKDVRRSGLIAITLHAEDALIAAHFVGAGDEVSLITSKGQSIRFKESDVREMGRTAAGVSGMKLGKGDIIVSADVLSKDSKDSEILVVMENGYGKTSPTKEYKVQKRAGSGIKTAKITSKTGNVIGGAVIDAEGRGEGELVVMSKKGQVIKLPLKDVPCLGRQTQGVRVMKLRPGDSIASIVYF
;
A
#
# COMPACT_ATOMS: atom_id res chain seq x y z
N LEU A 1 -17.08 25.94 6.45
CA LEU A 1 -16.74 24.60 6.89
C LEU A 1 -17.54 23.56 6.12
N LEU A 2 -18.87 23.68 6.00
CA LEU A 2 -19.73 22.67 5.34
C LEU A 2 -19.42 22.47 3.87
N ALA A 3 -19.35 23.54 3.07
CA ALA A 3 -19.11 23.44 1.62
C ALA A 3 -17.62 23.27 1.26
N GLY A 4 -16.73 23.43 2.23
CA GLY A 4 -15.30 23.57 1.97
C GLY A 4 -14.95 24.91 1.33
N THR A 5 -13.69 25.27 1.34
CA THR A 5 -13.20 26.54 0.77
C THR A 5 -11.84 26.35 0.15
N LEU A 6 -11.64 26.92 -1.04
CA LEU A 6 -10.33 27.12 -1.66
C LEU A 6 -10.22 28.60 -2.02
N GLY A 7 -9.27 29.30 -1.45
CA GLY A 7 -9.00 30.69 -1.76
C GLY A 7 -7.51 30.92 -1.94
N ILE A 8 -7.16 31.68 -2.97
CA ILE A 8 -5.78 32.05 -3.26
C ILE A 8 -5.70 33.57 -3.22
N ALA A 9 -4.83 34.09 -2.37
CA ALA A 9 -4.53 35.51 -2.27
C ALA A 9 -3.03 35.77 -2.46
N VAL A 10 -2.63 37.02 -2.50
CA VAL A 10 -1.21 37.35 -2.55
C VAL A 10 -0.58 37.09 -1.18
N GLY A 11 0.41 36.21 -1.13
CA GLY A 11 1.14 35.85 0.08
C GLY A 11 0.45 34.85 1.01
N MET A 12 -0.79 34.41 0.73
CA MET A 12 -1.50 33.40 1.52
C MET A 12 -2.55 32.64 0.74
N ALA A 13 -2.93 31.48 1.22
CA ALA A 13 -4.02 30.68 0.66
C ALA A 13 -4.80 30.00 1.77
N THR A 14 -6.05 29.66 1.50
CA THR A 14 -6.86 28.81 2.39
C THR A 14 -7.32 27.58 1.64
N ASN A 15 -7.37 26.45 2.33
CA ASN A 15 -7.88 25.19 1.81
C ASN A 15 -8.55 24.41 2.95
N ILE A 16 -9.85 24.57 3.07
CA ILE A 16 -10.67 23.94 4.09
C ILE A 16 -11.52 22.85 3.42
N PRO A 17 -11.50 21.59 3.88
CA PRO A 17 -12.33 20.54 3.30
C PRO A 17 -13.81 20.73 3.65
N PRO A 18 -14.73 20.17 2.85
CA PRO A 18 -16.15 20.09 3.20
C PRO A 18 -16.39 19.11 4.36
N HIS A 19 -17.48 19.34 5.10
CA HIS A 19 -17.85 18.55 6.28
C HIS A 19 -19.33 18.20 6.27
N ASN A 20 -19.69 17.15 6.99
CA ASN A 20 -21.08 16.74 7.17
C ASN A 20 -21.84 17.71 8.09
N LEU A 21 -23.03 18.12 7.69
CA LEU A 21 -23.85 19.09 8.42
C LEU A 21 -24.24 18.59 9.81
N ARG A 22 -24.69 17.35 9.94
CA ARG A 22 -25.09 16.78 11.24
C ARG A 22 -23.91 16.75 12.20
N GLU A 23 -22.75 16.26 11.74
CA GLU A 23 -21.54 16.19 12.57
C GLU A 23 -21.07 17.55 13.07
N VAL A 24 -21.13 18.58 12.20
CA VAL A 24 -20.74 19.96 12.60
C VAL A 24 -21.75 20.56 13.56
N ALA A 25 -23.06 20.35 13.33
CA ALA A 25 -24.11 20.83 14.22
C ALA A 25 -24.00 20.22 15.61
N ASP A 26 -23.76 18.89 15.69
CA ASP A 26 -23.56 18.17 16.94
C ASP A 26 -22.30 18.64 17.67
N ALA A 27 -21.21 18.89 16.95
CA ALA A 27 -19.98 19.44 17.53
C ALA A 27 -20.18 20.85 18.10
N VAL A 28 -20.93 21.71 17.41
CA VAL A 28 -21.28 23.05 17.91
C VAL A 28 -22.17 22.94 19.15
N ALA A 29 -23.16 22.06 19.13
CA ALA A 29 -24.04 21.83 20.30
C ALA A 29 -23.25 21.35 21.52
N HIS A 30 -22.31 20.41 21.30
CA HIS A 30 -21.41 19.92 22.35
C HIS A 30 -20.51 21.03 22.90
N LEU A 31 -19.93 21.88 22.03
CA LEU A 31 -19.06 22.97 22.44
C LEU A 31 -19.82 24.07 23.21
N ILE A 32 -21.11 24.31 22.91
CA ILE A 32 -21.98 25.20 23.69
C ILE A 32 -22.18 24.65 25.10
N GLU A 33 -22.35 23.35 25.26
CA GLU A 33 -22.54 22.70 26.57
C GLU A 33 -21.23 22.57 27.36
N ASN A 34 -20.13 22.34 26.66
CA ASN A 34 -18.79 22.10 27.20
C ASN A 34 -17.76 23.06 26.57
N PRO A 35 -17.68 24.32 26.99
CA PRO A 35 -16.77 25.32 26.38
C PRO A 35 -15.27 24.92 26.47
N GLU A 36 -14.91 24.11 27.48
CA GLU A 36 -13.55 23.64 27.70
C GLU A 36 -13.22 22.37 26.89
N ALA A 37 -14.15 21.86 26.06
CA ALA A 37 -13.91 20.68 25.23
C ALA A 37 -12.66 20.88 24.35
N SER A 38 -11.83 19.86 24.28
CA SER A 38 -10.62 19.83 23.44
C SER A 38 -10.95 19.53 21.97
N ASN A 39 -9.99 19.76 21.07
CA ASN A 39 -10.14 19.31 19.67
C ASN A 39 -10.39 17.80 19.58
N ASN A 40 -9.81 16.99 20.48
CA ASN A 40 -10.03 15.54 20.49
C ASN A 40 -11.45 15.14 20.89
N ASP A 41 -12.10 15.90 21.77
CA ASP A 41 -13.49 15.67 22.12
C ASP A 41 -14.41 15.98 20.93
N LEU A 42 -14.11 17.01 20.17
CA LEU A 42 -14.87 17.37 18.97
C LEU A 42 -14.72 16.33 17.84
N LEU A 43 -13.62 15.56 17.78
CA LEU A 43 -13.44 14.47 16.83
C LEU A 43 -14.39 13.28 17.06
N GLN A 44 -15.06 13.21 18.20
CA GLN A 44 -16.11 12.21 18.42
C GLN A 44 -17.34 12.51 17.55
N PHE A 45 -17.57 13.79 17.24
CA PHE A 45 -18.66 14.28 16.39
C PHE A 45 -18.19 14.47 14.96
N VAL A 46 -17.20 15.34 14.71
CA VAL A 46 -16.61 15.57 13.38
C VAL A 46 -15.49 14.56 13.14
N LYS A 47 -15.84 13.41 12.57
CA LYS A 47 -14.88 12.28 12.35
C LYS A 47 -13.78 12.60 11.35
N GLY A 48 -14.02 13.56 10.45
CA GLY A 48 -13.12 13.94 9.37
C GLY A 48 -13.84 14.71 8.27
N PRO A 49 -13.18 14.97 7.14
CA PRO A 49 -13.80 15.61 5.99
C PRO A 49 -14.91 14.73 5.42
N ASP A 50 -15.89 15.33 4.79
CA ASP A 50 -16.97 14.64 4.09
C ASP A 50 -17.07 15.16 2.65
N PHE A 51 -16.42 14.45 1.73
CA PHE A 51 -16.33 14.88 0.34
C PHE A 51 -17.60 14.54 -0.45
N PRO A 52 -18.04 15.39 -1.38
CA PRO A 52 -19.29 15.21 -2.12
C PRO A 52 -19.39 13.90 -2.90
N LEU A 53 -18.25 13.39 -3.41
CA LEU A 53 -18.15 12.14 -4.15
C LEU A 53 -17.76 10.95 -3.28
N GLY A 54 -17.70 11.11 -1.95
CA GLY A 54 -17.27 10.05 -1.04
C GLY A 54 -15.76 9.82 -1.08
N GLY A 55 -15.35 8.56 -1.22
CA GLY A 55 -13.97 8.14 -1.15
C GLY A 55 -13.55 7.69 0.24
N ILE A 56 -12.28 7.36 0.39
CA ILE A 56 -11.69 6.82 1.62
C ILE A 56 -10.59 7.75 2.10
N ALA A 57 -10.77 8.35 3.28
CA ALA A 57 -9.72 9.13 3.95
C ALA A 57 -9.00 8.27 4.99
N PHE A 58 -7.68 8.30 4.96
CA PHE A 58 -6.82 7.45 5.76
C PHE A 58 -6.17 8.21 6.92
N ASN A 59 -5.83 7.46 7.97
CA ASN A 59 -5.08 7.90 9.13
C ASN A 59 -5.82 8.94 10.00
N GLN A 60 -6.64 8.45 10.91
CA GLN A 60 -7.36 9.28 11.87
C GLN A 60 -6.43 10.19 12.70
N LYS A 61 -5.16 9.81 12.90
CA LYS A 61 -4.18 10.63 13.62
C LYS A 61 -3.77 11.87 12.81
N ASP A 62 -3.62 11.74 11.48
CA ASP A 62 -3.31 12.87 10.60
C ASP A 62 -4.50 13.84 10.51
N ILE A 63 -5.73 13.30 10.49
CA ILE A 63 -6.96 14.10 10.55
C ILE A 63 -7.01 14.89 11.87
N ALA A 64 -6.76 14.23 13.01
CA ALA A 64 -6.72 14.86 14.32
C ALA A 64 -5.66 15.95 14.40
N HIS A 65 -4.47 15.68 13.88
CA HIS A 65 -3.38 16.64 13.81
C HIS A 65 -3.75 17.88 12.95
N ALA A 66 -4.36 17.64 11.78
CA ALA A 66 -4.79 18.72 10.90
C ALA A 66 -5.85 19.63 11.55
N TYR A 67 -6.81 19.04 12.26
CA TYR A 67 -7.84 19.82 12.97
C TYR A 67 -7.31 20.55 14.21
N ALA A 68 -6.32 19.98 14.90
CA ALA A 68 -5.71 20.64 16.05
C ALA A 68 -4.87 21.86 15.65
N ASN A 69 -4.13 21.75 14.54
CA ASN A 69 -3.17 22.78 14.11
C ASN A 69 -3.68 23.67 12.95
N GLY A 70 -4.82 23.35 12.35
CA GLY A 70 -5.32 24.02 11.15
C GLY A 70 -4.50 23.74 9.89
N ARG A 71 -3.50 22.86 9.95
CA ARG A 71 -2.62 22.45 8.83
C ARG A 71 -2.28 20.98 8.92
N GLY A 72 -2.22 20.31 7.76
CA GLY A 72 -1.85 18.91 7.67
C GLY A 72 -2.16 18.33 6.31
N GLY A 73 -1.70 17.09 6.04
CA GLY A 73 -2.03 16.34 4.83
C GLY A 73 -2.78 15.06 5.20
N VAL A 74 -3.88 14.79 4.53
CA VAL A 74 -4.67 13.56 4.70
C VAL A 74 -4.77 12.87 3.36
N VAL A 75 -4.33 11.60 3.30
CA VAL A 75 -4.40 10.81 2.07
C VAL A 75 -5.83 10.36 1.83
N VAL A 76 -6.30 10.58 0.60
CA VAL A 76 -7.64 10.21 0.14
C VAL A 76 -7.51 9.31 -1.09
N ARG A 77 -8.24 8.20 -1.12
CA ARG A 77 -8.38 7.32 -2.27
C ARG A 77 -9.79 7.34 -2.82
N GLY A 78 -9.90 7.22 -4.13
CA GLY A 78 -11.16 6.84 -4.77
C GLY A 78 -11.58 5.42 -4.36
N GLU A 79 -12.89 5.19 -4.30
CA GLU A 79 -13.43 3.85 -4.05
C GLU A 79 -13.33 3.00 -5.31
N THR A 80 -12.85 1.77 -5.14
CA THR A 80 -12.65 0.82 -6.22
C THR A 80 -13.16 -0.55 -5.81
N GLU A 81 -13.67 -1.29 -6.79
CA GLU A 81 -14.11 -2.67 -6.65
C GLU A 81 -13.46 -3.52 -7.73
N ILE A 82 -12.95 -4.70 -7.36
CA ILE A 82 -12.45 -5.69 -8.31
C ILE A 82 -13.58 -6.70 -8.57
N VAL A 83 -13.99 -6.79 -9.84
CA VAL A 83 -15.08 -7.67 -10.28
C VAL A 83 -14.53 -8.70 -11.26
N GLU A 84 -14.88 -9.97 -11.05
CA GLU A 84 -14.57 -11.07 -11.94
C GLU A 84 -15.79 -11.39 -12.83
N ASP A 85 -15.59 -11.52 -14.13
CA ASP A 85 -16.62 -11.94 -15.06
C ASP A 85 -16.80 -13.47 -15.07
N LYS A 86 -17.88 -13.96 -15.71
CA LYS A 86 -18.15 -15.41 -15.84
C LYS A 86 -17.09 -16.20 -16.61
N LYS A 87 -16.14 -15.52 -17.24
CA LYS A 87 -15.04 -16.11 -18.04
C LYS A 87 -13.70 -16.06 -17.31
N GLY A 88 -13.67 -15.62 -16.03
CA GLY A 88 -12.45 -15.48 -15.24
C GLY A 88 -11.60 -14.24 -15.59
N ASN A 89 -12.15 -13.25 -16.30
CA ASN A 89 -11.46 -11.98 -16.52
C ASN A 89 -11.83 -10.98 -15.43
N PHE A 90 -10.88 -10.16 -15.05
CA PHE A 90 -11.06 -9.15 -14.01
C PHE A 90 -11.24 -7.76 -14.60
N SER A 91 -12.03 -6.96 -13.90
CA SER A 91 -12.17 -5.52 -14.14
C SER A 91 -12.07 -4.76 -12.82
N ILE A 92 -11.45 -3.60 -12.84
CA ILE A 92 -11.44 -2.66 -11.70
C ILE A 92 -12.48 -1.59 -12.01
N ILE A 93 -13.50 -1.49 -11.14
CA ILE A 93 -14.54 -0.49 -11.24
C ILE A 93 -14.22 0.64 -10.25
N ILE A 94 -14.07 1.86 -10.73
CA ILE A 94 -13.85 3.05 -9.92
C ILE A 94 -15.21 3.74 -9.75
N THR A 95 -15.69 3.82 -8.51
CA THR A 95 -17.00 4.39 -8.15
C THR A 95 -16.90 5.78 -7.52
N SER A 96 -15.72 6.19 -7.09
CA SER A 96 -15.44 7.56 -6.66
C SER A 96 -14.01 7.97 -7.01
N ILE A 97 -13.76 9.27 -7.06
CA ILE A 97 -12.44 9.86 -7.24
C ILE A 97 -12.16 10.84 -6.09
N PRO A 98 -10.89 11.09 -5.73
CA PRO A 98 -10.56 12.05 -4.70
C PRO A 98 -11.09 13.46 -5.01
N TYR A 99 -11.41 14.20 -3.96
CA TYR A 99 -11.98 15.53 -4.07
C TYR A 99 -11.10 16.47 -4.91
N ARG A 100 -11.71 17.19 -5.84
CA ARG A 100 -11.08 18.10 -6.82
C ARG A 100 -10.22 17.43 -7.89
N VAL A 101 -10.19 16.13 -7.99
CA VAL A 101 -9.54 15.46 -9.11
C VAL A 101 -10.41 15.60 -10.36
N ASN A 102 -9.79 15.99 -11.48
CA ASN A 102 -10.44 16.01 -12.78
C ASN A 102 -10.47 14.59 -13.35
N LYS A 103 -11.68 14.01 -13.48
CA LYS A 103 -11.88 12.65 -14.00
C LYS A 103 -11.26 12.46 -15.39
N ALA A 104 -11.50 13.40 -16.30
CA ALA A 104 -11.00 13.29 -17.68
C ALA A 104 -9.47 13.28 -17.73
N GLU A 105 -8.82 14.18 -16.99
CA GLU A 105 -7.36 14.22 -16.91
C GLU A 105 -6.78 12.95 -16.28
N MET A 106 -7.43 12.42 -15.24
CA MET A 106 -7.03 11.15 -14.62
C MET A 106 -7.12 9.99 -15.63
N LEU A 107 -8.19 9.91 -16.43
CA LEU A 107 -8.35 8.88 -17.45
C LEU A 107 -7.30 9.00 -18.55
N ILE A 108 -7.01 10.22 -19.04
CA ILE A 108 -5.93 10.46 -20.00
C ILE A 108 -4.59 10.00 -19.41
N LYS A 109 -4.32 10.35 -18.15
CA LYS A 109 -3.10 9.91 -17.45
C LYS A 109 -2.99 8.38 -17.37
N ILE A 110 -4.08 7.67 -17.09
CA ILE A 110 -4.10 6.20 -17.10
C ILE A 110 -3.77 5.68 -18.49
N ALA A 111 -4.40 6.20 -19.54
CA ALA A 111 -4.15 5.80 -20.92
C ALA A 111 -2.69 6.03 -21.35
N ASP A 112 -2.10 7.17 -20.97
CA ASP A 112 -0.70 7.48 -21.23
C ASP A 112 0.25 6.51 -20.54
N LEU A 113 -0.02 6.17 -19.26
CA LEU A 113 0.79 5.20 -18.51
C LEU A 113 0.73 3.79 -19.11
N VAL A 114 -0.41 3.40 -19.69
CA VAL A 114 -0.56 2.13 -20.43
C VAL A 114 0.23 2.17 -21.74
N ARG A 115 0.12 3.26 -22.51
CA ARG A 115 0.87 3.46 -23.76
C ARG A 115 2.38 3.44 -23.52
N ASP A 116 2.84 4.09 -22.46
CA ASP A 116 4.25 4.16 -22.06
C ASP A 116 4.75 2.87 -21.39
N LYS A 117 3.90 1.84 -21.25
CA LYS A 117 4.20 0.55 -20.60
C LYS A 117 4.62 0.67 -19.14
N LYS A 118 4.24 1.75 -18.46
CA LYS A 118 4.44 1.92 -17.01
C LYS A 118 3.42 1.14 -16.19
N ILE A 119 2.19 1.00 -16.73
CA ILE A 119 1.16 0.12 -16.19
C ILE A 119 0.83 -0.91 -17.27
N GLU A 120 1.20 -2.16 -17.02
CA GLU A 120 0.84 -3.30 -17.86
C GLU A 120 -0.38 -4.01 -17.27
N GLY A 121 -1.05 -4.84 -18.06
CA GLY A 121 -2.19 -5.63 -17.61
C GLY A 121 -3.55 -4.99 -17.88
N ILE A 122 -3.64 -3.74 -18.33
CA ILE A 122 -4.89 -3.11 -18.75
C ILE A 122 -5.17 -3.44 -20.21
N ARG A 123 -6.40 -3.90 -20.50
CA ARG A 123 -6.91 -4.20 -21.84
C ARG A 123 -7.66 -3.01 -22.43
N ASP A 124 -8.58 -2.44 -21.65
CA ASP A 124 -9.46 -1.36 -22.07
C ASP A 124 -9.82 -0.44 -20.90
N LEU A 125 -10.16 0.80 -21.22
CA LEU A 125 -10.56 1.83 -20.26
C LEU A 125 -11.83 2.52 -20.77
N ARG A 126 -12.93 2.40 -20.02
CA ARG A 126 -14.21 3.00 -20.37
C ARG A 126 -14.74 3.90 -19.27
N ASP A 127 -15.28 5.03 -19.65
CA ASP A 127 -16.05 5.92 -18.78
C ASP A 127 -17.55 5.66 -18.99
N GLU A 128 -18.15 4.98 -18.05
CA GLU A 128 -19.60 4.66 -18.03
C GLU A 128 -20.36 5.57 -17.05
N SER A 129 -19.74 6.67 -16.62
CA SER A 129 -20.36 7.59 -15.66
C SER A 129 -21.57 8.29 -16.26
N THR A 130 -22.63 8.36 -15.46
CA THR A 130 -23.84 9.14 -15.75
C THR A 130 -24.01 10.21 -14.66
N ARG A 131 -24.98 10.04 -13.74
CA ARG A 131 -25.09 10.83 -12.53
C ARG A 131 -24.00 10.48 -11.51
N ASP A 132 -23.70 9.17 -11.43
CA ASP A 132 -22.69 8.64 -10.52
C ASP A 132 -21.44 8.26 -11.33
N ILE A 133 -20.29 8.32 -10.66
CA ILE A 133 -19.00 7.95 -11.25
C ILE A 133 -18.97 6.43 -11.43
N ARG A 134 -18.66 6.00 -12.64
CA ARG A 134 -18.40 4.61 -12.99
C ARG A 134 -17.36 4.55 -14.10
N VAL A 135 -16.12 4.30 -13.72
CA VAL A 135 -15.04 4.04 -14.67
C VAL A 135 -14.66 2.57 -14.59
N VAL A 136 -14.62 1.92 -15.74
CA VAL A 136 -14.30 0.50 -15.88
C VAL A 136 -12.94 0.34 -16.51
N VAL A 137 -12.01 -0.26 -15.76
CA VAL A 137 -10.67 -0.64 -16.21
C VAL A 137 -10.65 -2.14 -16.43
N GLU A 138 -10.75 -2.59 -17.69
CA GLU A 138 -10.71 -4.00 -18.02
C GLU A 138 -9.28 -4.53 -18.06
N LEU A 139 -9.07 -5.68 -17.44
CA LEU A 139 -7.74 -6.28 -17.35
C LEU A 139 -7.52 -7.32 -18.48
N LYS A 140 -6.26 -7.52 -18.85
CA LYS A 140 -5.86 -8.63 -19.73
C LYS A 140 -5.98 -9.95 -18.99
N THR A 141 -6.26 -11.02 -19.72
CA THR A 141 -6.27 -12.38 -19.16
C THR A 141 -4.91 -12.69 -18.50
N GLY A 142 -4.95 -13.17 -17.26
CA GLY A 142 -3.75 -13.46 -16.45
C GLY A 142 -3.13 -12.25 -15.72
N ALA A 143 -3.66 -11.04 -15.90
CA ALA A 143 -3.19 -9.89 -15.12
C ALA A 143 -3.67 -9.98 -13.67
N GLN A 144 -2.80 -9.64 -12.72
CA GLN A 144 -3.15 -9.61 -11.30
C GLN A 144 -3.84 -8.28 -10.94
N PRO A 145 -5.13 -8.30 -10.54
CA PRO A 145 -5.91 -7.08 -10.35
C PRO A 145 -5.33 -6.17 -9.26
N GLN A 146 -4.85 -6.75 -8.16
CA GLN A 146 -4.30 -5.97 -7.05
C GLN A 146 -3.02 -5.23 -7.43
N THR A 147 -2.15 -5.85 -8.22
CA THR A 147 -0.92 -5.22 -8.72
C THR A 147 -1.24 -4.04 -9.65
N VAL A 148 -2.23 -4.20 -10.54
CA VAL A 148 -2.66 -3.10 -11.42
C VAL A 148 -3.27 -1.97 -10.59
N LEU A 149 -4.14 -2.28 -9.62
CA LEU A 149 -4.74 -1.30 -8.73
C LEU A 149 -3.69 -0.53 -7.92
N ASN A 150 -2.68 -1.22 -7.38
CA ASN A 150 -1.57 -0.59 -6.66
C ASN A 150 -0.77 0.37 -7.56
N LYS A 151 -0.55 0.00 -8.83
CA LYS A 151 0.09 0.89 -9.82
C LYS A 151 -0.79 2.12 -10.13
N LEU A 152 -2.12 1.95 -10.23
CA LEU A 152 -3.04 3.06 -10.41
C LEU A 152 -2.96 4.04 -9.23
N TYR A 153 -3.01 3.58 -7.99
CA TYR A 153 -2.84 4.43 -6.81
C TYR A 153 -1.49 5.16 -6.81
N LYS A 154 -0.40 4.48 -7.15
CA LYS A 154 0.94 5.08 -7.12
C LYS A 154 1.19 6.12 -8.20
N HIS A 155 0.61 5.98 -9.38
CA HIS A 155 0.98 6.76 -10.56
C HIS A 155 -0.11 7.71 -11.06
N THR A 156 -1.31 7.69 -10.47
CA THR A 156 -2.43 8.54 -10.87
C THR A 156 -3.04 9.27 -9.66
N GLN A 157 -3.94 10.21 -9.92
CA GLN A 157 -4.69 10.91 -8.88
C GLN A 157 -5.82 10.07 -8.25
N LEU A 158 -5.87 8.75 -8.48
CA LEU A 158 -6.80 7.87 -7.77
C LEU A 158 -6.48 7.78 -6.26
N GLU A 159 -5.23 8.08 -5.89
CA GLU A 159 -4.80 8.42 -4.54
C GLU A 159 -4.18 9.81 -4.56
N GLU A 160 -4.64 10.70 -3.69
CA GLU A 160 -4.16 12.07 -3.60
C GLU A 160 -4.15 12.54 -2.14
N ALA A 161 -3.21 13.40 -1.77
CA ALA A 161 -3.16 13.99 -0.44
C ALA A 161 -3.94 15.31 -0.43
N PHE A 162 -4.99 15.40 0.40
CA PHE A 162 -5.67 16.67 0.65
C PHE A 162 -4.90 17.45 1.73
N HIS A 163 -4.38 18.59 1.34
CA HIS A 163 -3.62 19.47 2.24
C HIS A 163 -4.51 20.50 2.89
N TYR A 164 -4.70 20.38 4.20
CA TYR A 164 -5.42 21.38 5.02
C TYR A 164 -4.59 22.65 5.17
N ASN A 165 -5.24 23.78 5.02
CA ASN A 165 -4.73 25.08 5.38
C ASN A 165 -5.93 25.94 5.80
N MET A 166 -6.32 25.83 7.07
CA MET A 166 -7.56 26.39 7.61
C MET A 166 -7.33 27.85 8.02
N VAL A 167 -7.10 28.70 7.02
CA VAL A 167 -6.94 30.15 7.23
C VAL A 167 -8.29 30.84 7.05
N ALA A 168 -8.68 31.62 8.03
CA ALA A 168 -9.89 32.48 7.99
C ALA A 168 -9.60 33.86 8.56
N LEU A 169 -10.48 34.81 8.26
CA LEU A 169 -10.41 36.17 8.81
C LEU A 169 -11.16 36.21 10.15
N VAL A 170 -10.47 36.58 11.21
CA VAL A 170 -11.05 36.89 12.50
C VAL A 170 -10.84 38.39 12.76
N ASP A 171 -11.92 39.12 12.87
CA ASP A 171 -11.92 40.60 12.99
C ASP A 171 -11.05 41.30 11.91
N GLY A 172 -11.10 40.76 10.68
CA GLY A 172 -10.33 41.26 9.51
C GLY A 172 -8.88 40.83 9.44
N VAL A 173 -8.37 40.04 10.39
CA VAL A 173 -7.00 39.55 10.44
C VAL A 173 -6.96 38.09 10.05
N PRO A 174 -6.11 37.68 9.05
CA PRO A 174 -5.98 36.28 8.67
C PRO A 174 -5.27 35.48 9.77
N GLN A 175 -5.89 34.38 10.16
CA GLN A 175 -5.36 33.46 11.19
C GLN A 175 -5.54 32.01 10.74
N THR A 176 -4.55 31.16 11.07
CA THR A 176 -4.71 29.71 10.94
C THR A 176 -5.47 29.21 12.18
N LEU A 177 -6.63 28.61 11.96
CA LEU A 177 -7.54 28.22 13.03
C LEU A 177 -7.61 26.68 13.15
N SER A 178 -7.68 26.21 14.40
CA SER A 178 -8.08 24.84 14.69
C SER A 178 -9.56 24.62 14.44
N LEU A 179 -10.03 23.38 14.41
CA LEU A 179 -11.46 23.08 14.31
C LEU A 179 -12.25 23.75 15.45
N LYS A 180 -11.77 23.62 16.69
CA LYS A 180 -12.38 24.28 17.86
C LYS A 180 -12.48 25.78 17.67
N ALA A 181 -11.39 26.44 17.28
CA ALA A 181 -11.39 27.89 17.09
C ALA A 181 -12.41 28.38 16.03
N ILE A 182 -12.54 27.62 14.91
CA ILE A 182 -13.55 27.93 13.89
C ILE A 182 -14.98 27.85 14.47
N LEU A 183 -15.26 26.79 15.25
CA LEU A 183 -16.57 26.61 15.86
C LEU A 183 -16.85 27.67 16.94
N GLU A 184 -15.85 28.10 17.71
CA GLU A 184 -15.95 29.17 18.69
C GLU A 184 -16.29 30.54 18.03
N GLU A 185 -15.58 30.86 16.94
CA GLU A 185 -15.88 32.10 16.19
C GLU A 185 -17.27 32.05 15.53
N TYR A 186 -17.71 30.88 15.07
CA TYR A 186 -19.09 30.70 14.60
C TYR A 186 -20.10 30.94 15.72
N ILE A 187 -19.91 30.37 16.92
CA ILE A 187 -20.80 30.59 18.08
C ILE A 187 -20.83 32.07 18.46
N LYS A 188 -19.68 32.73 18.53
CA LYS A 188 -19.56 34.17 18.82
C LYS A 188 -20.38 35.01 17.81
N HIS A 189 -20.22 34.74 16.53
CA HIS A 189 -20.99 35.39 15.47
C HIS A 189 -22.49 35.14 15.61
N ARG A 190 -22.91 33.89 15.89
CA ARG A 190 -24.34 33.56 16.07
C ARG A 190 -24.97 34.27 17.27
N VAL A 191 -24.25 34.39 18.37
CA VAL A 191 -24.70 35.13 19.54
C VAL A 191 -24.98 36.61 19.16
N GLU A 192 -24.08 37.23 18.40
CA GLU A 192 -24.25 38.60 17.93
C GLU A 192 -25.45 38.72 16.98
N VAL A 193 -25.63 37.78 16.06
CA VAL A 193 -26.79 37.76 15.15
C VAL A 193 -28.11 37.67 15.94
N ILE A 194 -28.19 36.74 16.92
CA ILE A 194 -29.40 36.59 17.75
C ILE A 194 -29.64 37.84 18.57
N ARG A 195 -28.59 38.42 19.17
CA ARG A 195 -28.72 39.67 19.93
C ARG A 195 -29.31 40.80 19.07
N ARG A 196 -28.79 41.02 17.87
CA ARG A 196 -29.27 42.07 16.95
C ARG A 196 -30.71 41.79 16.47
N ARG A 197 -31.01 40.54 16.10
CA ARG A 197 -32.37 40.15 15.72
C ARG A 197 -33.35 40.41 16.86
N THR A 198 -33.04 39.87 18.04
CA THR A 198 -33.90 40.02 19.22
C THR A 198 -34.08 41.50 19.61
N GLN A 199 -33.03 42.35 19.51
CA GLN A 199 -33.12 43.77 19.76
C GLN A 199 -34.02 44.49 18.73
N PHE A 200 -33.93 44.11 17.46
CA PHE A 200 -34.80 44.63 16.41
C PHE A 200 -36.26 44.26 16.67
N ASP A 201 -36.52 43.00 16.97
CA ASP A 201 -37.86 42.48 17.26
C ASP A 201 -38.44 43.16 18.52
N LEU A 202 -37.61 43.38 19.56
CA LEU A 202 -37.99 44.09 20.77
C LEU A 202 -38.39 45.52 20.45
N THR A 203 -37.59 46.23 19.66
CA THR A 203 -37.92 47.62 19.27
C THR A 203 -39.25 47.68 18.52
N LYS A 204 -39.48 46.78 17.60
CA LYS A 204 -40.75 46.68 16.87
C LYS A 204 -41.94 46.32 17.76
N ALA A 205 -41.75 45.44 18.73
CA ALA A 205 -42.77 45.07 19.69
C ALA A 205 -43.10 46.24 20.64
N GLU A 206 -42.09 46.98 21.12
CA GLU A 206 -42.28 48.16 21.95
C GLU A 206 -42.97 49.34 21.20
N GLU A 207 -42.61 49.56 19.92
CA GLU A 207 -43.31 50.47 19.04
C GLU A 207 -44.82 50.10 18.90
N ARG A 208 -45.08 48.77 18.72
CA ARG A 208 -46.47 48.30 18.61
C ARG A 208 -47.23 48.39 19.92
N GLU A 209 -46.60 48.01 21.04
CA GLU A 209 -47.17 48.17 22.38
C GLU A 209 -47.59 49.65 22.63
N HIS A 210 -46.69 50.62 22.32
CA HIS A 210 -46.91 52.00 22.47
C HIS A 210 -48.18 52.49 21.74
N ILE A 211 -48.39 52.02 20.50
CA ILE A 211 -49.60 52.33 19.72
C ILE A 211 -50.83 51.67 20.37
N LEU A 212 -50.75 50.39 20.75
CA LEU A 212 -51.87 49.65 21.34
C LEU A 212 -52.31 50.26 22.70
N LEU A 213 -51.37 50.75 23.53
CA LEU A 213 -51.66 51.47 24.77
C LEU A 213 -52.40 52.76 24.48
N GLY A 214 -52.00 53.49 23.44
CA GLY A 214 -52.72 54.70 22.97
C GLY A 214 -54.13 54.35 22.51
N LEU A 215 -54.30 53.29 21.69
CA LEU A 215 -55.63 52.85 21.21
C LEU A 215 -56.53 52.39 22.37
N LYS A 216 -56.02 51.64 23.33
CA LYS A 216 -56.74 51.19 24.52
C LYS A 216 -57.23 52.42 25.33
N LYS A 217 -56.34 53.37 25.64
CA LYS A 217 -56.66 54.59 26.33
C LYS A 217 -57.68 55.44 25.56
N ALA A 218 -57.59 55.47 24.21
CA ALA A 218 -58.57 56.14 23.37
C ALA A 218 -59.94 55.48 23.42
N LEU A 219 -60.01 54.17 23.45
CA LEU A 219 -61.30 53.44 23.59
C LEU A 219 -61.94 53.64 24.96
N ASP A 220 -61.16 53.80 26.03
CA ASP A 220 -61.65 54.10 27.37
C ASP A 220 -62.27 55.52 27.46
N HIS A 221 -61.84 56.44 26.57
CA HIS A 221 -62.34 57.84 26.52
C HIS A 221 -63.01 58.20 25.18
N ILE A 222 -63.56 57.19 24.49
CA ILE A 222 -63.96 57.29 23.08
C ILE A 222 -64.96 58.42 22.80
N ASP A 223 -65.94 58.62 23.64
CA ASP A 223 -66.95 59.65 23.45
C ASP A 223 -66.33 61.07 23.52
N ALA A 224 -65.41 61.29 24.44
CA ALA A 224 -64.71 62.57 24.57
C ALA A 224 -63.79 62.83 23.36
N ILE A 225 -63.11 61.81 22.89
CA ILE A 225 -62.24 61.88 21.72
C ILE A 225 -63.04 62.15 20.44
N ILE A 226 -64.17 61.48 20.23
CA ILE A 226 -65.06 61.74 19.08
C ILE A 226 -65.56 63.16 19.10
N LYS A 227 -65.96 63.64 20.27
CA LYS A 227 -66.44 65.04 20.44
C LYS A 227 -65.32 66.05 20.11
N LEU A 228 -64.08 65.79 20.55
CA LEU A 228 -62.93 66.65 20.29
C LEU A 228 -62.56 66.65 18.79
N ILE A 229 -62.53 65.49 18.13
CA ILE A 229 -62.22 65.37 16.70
C ILE A 229 -63.26 66.09 15.86
N ARG A 230 -64.56 65.95 16.19
CA ARG A 230 -65.67 66.66 15.52
C ARG A 230 -65.65 68.15 15.72
N ALA A 231 -65.11 68.62 16.83
CA ALA A 231 -64.98 70.07 17.13
C ALA A 231 -63.75 70.72 16.50
N SER A 232 -62.81 69.91 16.01
CA SER A 232 -61.57 70.36 15.37
C SER A 232 -61.85 70.81 13.93
N LYS A 233 -61.17 71.85 13.49
CA LYS A 233 -61.33 72.41 12.14
C LYS A 233 -60.71 71.58 11.05
N ASP A 234 -59.63 70.92 11.35
CA ASP A 234 -58.84 70.05 10.41
C ASP A 234 -58.07 68.99 11.18
N VAL A 235 -57.48 68.01 10.42
CA VAL A 235 -56.74 66.86 10.97
C VAL A 235 -55.53 67.33 11.82
N PRO A 236 -54.69 68.31 11.40
CA PRO A 236 -53.59 68.80 12.23
C PRO A 236 -54.01 69.36 13.55
N THR A 237 -55.13 70.10 13.55
CA THR A 237 -55.71 70.68 14.80
C THR A 237 -56.25 69.60 15.73
N ALA A 238 -56.91 68.57 15.18
CA ALA A 238 -57.35 67.39 15.94
C ALA A 238 -56.17 66.61 16.53
N HIS A 239 -55.14 66.47 15.77
CA HIS A 239 -53.89 65.78 16.18
C HIS A 239 -53.23 66.51 17.36
N ALA A 240 -53.03 67.84 17.26
CA ALA A 240 -52.45 68.66 18.32
C ALA A 240 -53.34 68.69 19.60
N ALA A 241 -54.66 68.71 19.44
CA ALA A 241 -55.60 68.70 20.56
C ALA A 241 -55.57 67.32 21.30
N LEU A 242 -55.52 66.21 20.57
CA LEU A 242 -55.38 64.89 21.16
C LEU A 242 -54.07 64.75 21.97
N MET A 243 -53.00 65.27 21.48
CA MET A 243 -51.72 65.31 22.21
C MET A 243 -51.80 66.14 23.46
N LYS A 244 -52.42 67.32 23.41
CA LYS A 244 -52.50 68.28 24.53
C LYS A 244 -53.47 67.82 25.62
N GLU A 245 -54.66 67.39 25.27
CA GLU A 245 -55.72 67.07 26.24
C GLU A 245 -55.56 65.67 26.84
N PHE A 246 -55.21 64.66 26.03
CA PHE A 246 -55.12 63.28 26.48
C PHE A 246 -53.69 62.84 26.70
N LYS A 247 -52.69 63.68 26.46
CA LYS A 247 -51.25 63.35 26.60
C LYS A 247 -50.86 62.15 25.77
N PHE A 248 -51.38 62.03 24.53
CA PHE A 248 -50.93 61.07 23.57
C PHE A 248 -49.61 61.48 22.91
N SER A 249 -48.80 60.56 22.53
CA SER A 249 -47.64 60.83 21.66
C SER A 249 -48.14 61.16 20.23
N GLU A 250 -47.27 61.76 19.43
CA GLU A 250 -47.51 62.01 18.01
C GLU A 250 -47.98 60.77 17.27
N VAL A 251 -47.28 59.67 17.43
CA VAL A 251 -47.57 58.34 16.78
C VAL A 251 -48.93 57.82 17.29
N GLN A 252 -49.23 57.93 18.58
CA GLN A 252 -50.51 57.50 19.13
C GLN A 252 -51.66 58.34 18.61
N ALA A 253 -51.52 59.69 18.57
CA ALA A 253 -52.54 60.61 18.04
C ALA A 253 -52.80 60.29 16.55
N GLN A 254 -51.78 60.07 15.75
CA GLN A 254 -51.95 59.68 14.35
C GLN A 254 -52.68 58.31 14.21
N ALA A 255 -52.30 57.32 15.01
CA ALA A 255 -52.93 55.96 14.98
C ALA A 255 -54.43 56.06 15.40
N ILE A 256 -54.81 57.01 16.30
CA ILE A 256 -56.20 57.25 16.70
C ILE A 256 -56.96 57.87 15.55
N LEU A 257 -56.39 58.86 14.87
CA LEU A 257 -57.03 59.53 13.73
C LEU A 257 -57.23 58.61 12.54
N ASP A 258 -56.32 57.67 12.34
CA ASP A 258 -56.36 56.62 11.28
C ASP A 258 -57.30 55.48 11.67
N MET A 259 -57.89 55.46 12.87
CA MET A 259 -58.73 54.39 13.35
C MET A 259 -60.06 54.34 12.61
N ARG A 260 -60.34 53.16 11.99
CA ARG A 260 -61.63 52.94 11.33
C ARG A 260 -62.78 52.86 12.34
N LEU A 261 -63.96 53.40 12.02
CA LEU A 261 -65.15 53.34 12.88
C LEU A 261 -65.53 51.88 13.29
N GLN A 262 -65.25 50.91 12.48
CA GLN A 262 -65.47 49.50 12.77
C GLN A 262 -64.72 49.06 14.05
N LYS A 263 -63.57 49.62 14.36
CA LYS A 263 -62.78 49.29 15.57
C LYS A 263 -63.37 49.77 16.88
N LEU A 264 -64.46 50.55 16.82
CA LEU A 264 -65.22 50.98 18.00
C LEU A 264 -66.18 49.91 18.53
N ALA A 265 -66.44 48.86 17.78
CA ALA A 265 -67.30 47.73 18.20
C ALA A 265 -66.67 46.96 19.38
N GLY A 266 -67.50 46.54 20.33
CA GLY A 266 -67.04 45.89 21.56
C GLY A 266 -66.15 44.58 21.33
N LEU A 267 -66.39 43.90 20.23
CA LEU A 267 -65.55 42.78 19.85
C LEU A 267 -64.14 43.23 19.42
N GLU A 268 -63.98 44.30 18.75
CA GLU A 268 -62.69 44.85 18.30
C GLU A 268 -61.86 45.38 19.46
N ARG A 269 -62.53 45.98 20.51
CA ARG A 269 -61.86 46.32 21.75
C ARG A 269 -61.20 45.15 22.43
N LYS A 270 -61.85 43.97 22.50
CA LYS A 270 -61.27 42.74 23.04
C LYS A 270 -60.07 42.33 22.24
N LYS A 271 -60.12 42.42 20.92
CA LYS A 271 -58.96 42.08 20.07
C LYS A 271 -57.73 42.93 20.33
N ILE A 272 -57.93 44.24 20.53
CA ILE A 272 -56.85 45.19 20.89
C ILE A 272 -56.25 44.85 22.27
N GLU A 273 -57.08 44.43 23.23
CA GLU A 273 -56.63 44.03 24.57
C GLU A 273 -55.91 42.65 24.51
N GLU A 274 -56.34 41.76 23.68
CA GLU A 274 -55.69 40.48 23.44
C GLU A 274 -54.33 40.67 22.76
N GLU A 275 -54.28 41.43 21.65
CA GLU A 275 -53.02 41.76 20.95
C GLU A 275 -52.02 42.46 21.89
N LEU A 276 -52.54 43.43 22.75
CA LEU A 276 -51.66 44.07 23.70
C LEU A 276 -51.03 43.07 24.69
N ARG A 277 -51.81 42.11 25.20
CA ARG A 277 -51.27 41.05 26.10
C ARG A 277 -50.24 40.18 25.40
N GLU A 278 -50.50 39.79 24.16
CA GLU A 278 -49.54 39.00 23.36
C GLU A 278 -48.23 39.77 23.12
N VAL A 279 -48.33 41.05 22.74
CA VAL A 279 -47.16 41.90 22.51
C VAL A 279 -46.38 42.12 23.81
N GLN A 280 -47.05 42.33 24.96
CA GLN A 280 -46.39 42.45 26.26
C GLN A 280 -45.70 41.16 26.70
N ALA A 281 -46.30 40.01 26.45
CA ALA A 281 -45.66 38.70 26.69
C ALA A 281 -44.43 38.52 25.82
N LEU A 282 -44.53 38.87 24.53
CA LEU A 282 -43.40 38.84 23.60
C LEU A 282 -42.25 39.76 24.05
N ILE A 283 -42.56 41.01 24.45
CA ILE A 283 -41.57 41.97 24.99
C ILE A 283 -40.84 41.38 26.20
N ALA A 284 -41.58 40.76 27.13
CA ALA A 284 -41.00 40.13 28.30
C ALA A 284 -40.06 38.98 27.93
N GLU A 285 -40.45 38.15 26.97
CA GLU A 285 -39.63 37.06 26.44
C GLU A 285 -38.35 37.61 25.78
N LEU A 286 -38.47 38.57 24.85
CA LEU A 286 -37.35 39.19 24.15
C LEU A 286 -36.34 39.84 25.12
N LYS A 287 -36.83 40.55 26.14
CA LYS A 287 -35.99 41.12 27.21
C LYS A 287 -35.26 40.03 28.00
N THR A 288 -35.91 38.88 28.24
CA THR A 288 -35.31 37.76 28.93
C THR A 288 -34.21 37.09 28.09
N ILE A 289 -34.40 37.03 26.77
CA ILE A 289 -33.38 36.50 25.82
C ILE A 289 -32.16 37.45 25.81
N LEU A 290 -32.38 38.75 25.68
CA LEU A 290 -31.30 39.77 25.68
C LEU A 290 -30.50 39.79 26.98
N GLY A 291 -31.15 39.54 28.13
CA GLY A 291 -30.51 39.50 29.44
C GLY A 291 -29.75 38.24 29.75
N SER A 292 -29.82 37.17 28.90
CA SER A 292 -29.25 35.88 29.22
C SER A 292 -28.49 35.26 28.05
N LYS A 293 -27.15 35.29 28.14
CA LYS A 293 -26.28 34.58 27.18
C LYS A 293 -26.65 33.09 27.06
N LYS A 294 -27.04 32.45 28.17
CA LYS A 294 -27.46 31.03 28.18
C LYS A 294 -28.70 30.81 27.30
N LYS A 295 -29.70 31.72 27.33
CA LYS A 295 -30.87 31.61 26.47
C LYS A 295 -30.51 31.79 24.99
N MET A 296 -29.63 32.74 24.65
CA MET A 296 -29.16 32.93 23.29
C MET A 296 -28.47 31.67 22.77
N LEU A 297 -27.61 31.00 23.58
CA LEU A 297 -26.95 29.77 23.25
C LEU A 297 -27.96 28.60 23.06
N THR A 298 -29.00 28.54 23.86
CA THR A 298 -30.08 27.55 23.69
C THR A 298 -30.79 27.73 22.35
N ILE A 299 -31.09 28.99 21.96
CA ILE A 299 -31.70 29.29 20.66
C ILE A 299 -30.81 28.85 19.52
N ILE A 300 -29.48 29.10 19.60
CA ILE A 300 -28.51 28.62 18.59
C ILE A 300 -28.59 27.11 18.44
N LYS A 301 -28.60 26.38 19.57
CA LYS A 301 -28.66 24.91 19.56
C LYS A 301 -29.95 24.39 18.91
N THR A 302 -31.12 24.98 19.28
CA THR A 302 -32.41 24.59 18.70
C THR A 302 -32.45 24.86 17.19
N GLU A 303 -32.07 26.05 16.74
CA GLU A 303 -32.04 26.39 15.31
C GLU A 303 -31.09 25.49 14.50
N LEU A 304 -29.92 25.12 15.07
CA LEU A 304 -29.00 24.21 14.43
C LEU A 304 -29.57 22.79 14.34
N ALA A 305 -30.26 22.29 15.38
CA ALA A 305 -30.91 20.99 15.38
C ALA A 305 -31.99 20.90 14.28
N GLU A 306 -32.83 21.94 14.16
CA GLU A 306 -33.85 22.02 13.11
C GLU A 306 -33.23 22.01 11.71
N VAL A 307 -32.15 22.77 11.50
CA VAL A 307 -31.41 22.77 10.22
C VAL A 307 -30.78 21.43 9.93
N ALA A 308 -30.18 20.78 10.94
CA ALA A 308 -29.56 19.45 10.78
C ALA A 308 -30.61 18.35 10.49
N GLU A 309 -31.79 18.43 11.11
CA GLU A 309 -32.90 17.51 10.83
C GLU A 309 -33.43 17.69 9.41
N LYS A 310 -33.67 18.94 8.99
CA LYS A 310 -34.28 19.25 7.70
C LYS A 310 -33.37 19.04 6.50
N PHE A 311 -32.07 19.30 6.63
CA PHE A 311 -31.10 19.35 5.52
C PHE A 311 -29.92 18.40 5.69
N GLY A 312 -29.81 17.70 6.82
CA GLY A 312 -28.69 16.78 7.06
C GLY A 312 -28.82 15.50 6.24
N ASP A 313 -27.71 15.09 5.64
CA ASP A 313 -27.55 13.84 4.93
C ASP A 313 -26.55 12.91 5.65
N ASP A 314 -26.46 11.68 5.19
CA ASP A 314 -25.51 10.72 5.74
C ASP A 314 -24.10 10.99 5.20
N ARG A 315 -23.10 10.64 6.02
CA ARG A 315 -21.68 10.74 5.65
C ARG A 315 -21.39 9.91 4.41
N ARG A 316 -20.69 10.48 3.44
CA ARG A 316 -20.27 9.84 2.19
C ARG A 316 -18.85 9.32 2.25
N THR A 317 -17.93 10.05 2.87
CA THR A 317 -16.52 9.69 2.96
C THR A 317 -16.27 8.68 4.07
N LYS A 318 -15.64 7.55 3.75
CA LYS A 318 -15.23 6.53 4.72
C LYS A 318 -13.93 6.97 5.42
N ILE A 319 -13.88 6.83 6.73
CA ILE A 319 -12.68 7.15 7.52
C ILE A 319 -12.03 5.86 7.99
N VAL A 320 -10.76 5.66 7.66
CA VAL A 320 -9.96 4.51 8.07
C VAL A 320 -8.99 4.92 9.18
N LYS A 321 -8.99 4.17 10.29
CA LYS A 321 -8.16 4.47 11.47
C LYS A 321 -6.66 4.43 11.19
N GLY A 322 -6.21 3.50 10.34
CA GLY A 322 -4.81 3.31 9.96
C GLY A 322 -4.36 4.20 8.80
N GLY A 323 -3.05 4.42 8.70
CA GLY A 323 -2.45 5.04 7.51
C GLY A 323 -2.51 4.14 6.28
N VAL A 324 -2.32 4.72 5.10
CA VAL A 324 -2.12 3.95 3.88
C VAL A 324 -0.82 3.15 4.02
N LYS A 325 -0.89 1.84 3.81
CA LYS A 325 0.33 1.04 3.71
C LYS A 325 1.17 1.60 2.55
N MET A 326 2.37 2.07 2.85
CA MET A 326 3.29 2.51 1.79
C MET A 326 3.52 1.34 0.84
N LEU A 327 3.19 1.55 -0.44
CA LEU A 327 3.41 0.55 -1.47
C LEU A 327 4.91 0.37 -1.66
N SER A 328 5.40 -0.82 -1.35
CA SER A 328 6.77 -1.24 -1.63
C SER A 328 6.97 -1.50 -3.13
N ALA A 329 8.21 -1.60 -3.58
CA ALA A 329 8.48 -2.03 -4.96
C ALA A 329 7.90 -3.42 -5.24
N GLU A 330 7.85 -4.29 -4.24
CA GLU A 330 7.28 -5.64 -4.28
C GLU A 330 5.76 -5.63 -4.51
N ASP A 331 5.02 -4.72 -3.86
CA ASP A 331 3.55 -4.58 -4.04
C ASP A 331 3.15 -4.15 -5.49
N LEU A 332 4.13 -3.71 -6.29
CA LEU A 332 3.92 -3.25 -7.68
C LEU A 332 4.31 -4.29 -8.72
N VAL A 333 4.86 -5.41 -8.30
CA VAL A 333 5.28 -6.52 -9.17
C VAL A 333 4.36 -7.71 -8.91
N ALA A 334 3.92 -8.36 -9.98
CA ALA A 334 3.13 -9.59 -9.86
C ALA A 334 3.99 -10.70 -9.25
N ASP A 335 3.42 -11.45 -8.30
CA ASP A 335 4.06 -12.66 -7.78
C ASP A 335 3.76 -13.83 -8.73
N GLU A 336 4.76 -14.20 -9.52
CA GLU A 336 4.67 -15.28 -10.50
C GLU A 336 5.95 -16.09 -10.53
N GLU A 337 5.87 -17.35 -10.92
CA GLU A 337 7.05 -18.17 -11.08
C GLU A 337 7.91 -17.70 -12.25
N SER A 338 9.19 -17.62 -12.03
CA SER A 338 10.18 -17.19 -13.01
C SER A 338 11.43 -18.08 -12.94
N VAL A 339 12.09 -18.25 -14.07
CA VAL A 339 13.35 -18.99 -14.17
C VAL A 339 14.52 -18.00 -14.22
N LEU A 340 15.41 -18.07 -13.23
CA LEU A 340 16.70 -17.40 -13.25
C LEU A 340 17.67 -18.19 -14.13
N VAL A 341 18.34 -17.51 -15.04
CA VAL A 341 19.42 -18.06 -15.86
C VAL A 341 20.69 -17.27 -15.58
N LEU A 342 21.76 -17.94 -15.16
CA LEU A 342 23.07 -17.34 -14.93
C LEU A 342 24.10 -18.06 -15.80
N THR A 343 24.95 -17.29 -16.49
CA THR A 343 26.01 -17.83 -17.35
C THR A 343 27.39 -17.75 -16.69
N GLN A 344 28.37 -18.49 -17.21
CA GLN A 344 29.77 -18.47 -16.78
C GLN A 344 30.42 -17.09 -16.97
N GLY A 345 30.01 -16.37 -18.01
CA GLY A 345 30.45 -15.00 -18.28
C GLY A 345 29.81 -13.95 -17.39
N GLY A 346 28.97 -14.35 -16.41
CA GLY A 346 28.32 -13.44 -15.48
C GLY A 346 27.13 -12.67 -16.06
N TYR A 347 26.48 -13.22 -17.09
CA TYR A 347 25.21 -12.66 -17.58
C TYR A 347 24.04 -13.32 -16.87
N VAL A 348 23.04 -12.50 -16.54
CA VAL A 348 21.85 -12.94 -15.81
C VAL A 348 20.59 -12.43 -16.49
N LYS A 349 19.55 -13.25 -16.51
CA LYS A 349 18.20 -12.91 -16.95
C LYS A 349 17.15 -13.69 -16.17
N ARG A 350 15.95 -13.18 -16.16
CA ARG A 350 14.74 -13.84 -15.70
C ARG A 350 13.86 -14.16 -16.90
N THR A 351 13.25 -15.33 -16.96
CA THR A 351 12.37 -15.71 -18.06
C THR A 351 11.18 -16.51 -17.56
N ASN A 352 10.11 -16.56 -18.35
CA ASN A 352 8.91 -17.31 -18.00
C ASN A 352 9.17 -18.81 -18.07
N PRO A 353 8.74 -19.63 -17.10
CA PRO A 353 8.88 -21.09 -17.12
C PRO A 353 8.33 -21.74 -18.39
N SER A 354 7.30 -21.17 -19.00
CA SER A 354 6.71 -21.68 -20.24
C SER A 354 7.66 -21.70 -21.44
N GLU A 355 8.70 -20.86 -21.43
CA GLU A 355 9.73 -20.86 -22.48
C GLU A 355 10.66 -22.08 -22.42
N TYR A 356 10.68 -22.82 -21.28
CA TYR A 356 11.46 -24.01 -21.05
C TYR A 356 10.67 -25.33 -21.14
N ARG A 357 9.41 -25.29 -21.64
CA ARG A 357 8.61 -26.51 -21.80
C ARG A 357 9.29 -27.52 -22.68
N THR A 358 9.29 -28.78 -22.23
CA THR A 358 9.89 -29.98 -22.85
C THR A 358 9.48 -30.18 -24.30
N GLN A 359 10.46 -30.41 -25.17
CA GLN A 359 10.24 -30.97 -26.51
C GLN A 359 10.20 -32.50 -26.43
N LYS A 360 9.28 -33.13 -27.17
CA LYS A 360 9.22 -34.61 -27.29
C LYS A 360 10.47 -35.15 -27.96
N ARG A 361 10.85 -36.40 -27.63
CA ARG A 361 11.94 -37.16 -28.23
C ARG A 361 12.04 -36.97 -29.75
N GLY A 362 13.22 -36.60 -30.26
CA GLY A 362 13.51 -36.48 -31.70
C GLY A 362 13.60 -35.02 -32.20
N GLY A 363 13.42 -34.02 -31.35
CA GLY A 363 13.64 -32.61 -31.73
C GLY A 363 15.13 -32.24 -31.83
N VAL A 364 15.46 -31.41 -32.79
CA VAL A 364 16.80 -30.77 -32.90
C VAL A 364 16.99 -29.90 -31.67
N GLY A 365 18.04 -30.09 -30.87
CA GLY A 365 18.34 -29.33 -29.67
C GLY A 365 18.22 -27.81 -29.93
N VAL A 366 17.46 -27.11 -29.08
CA VAL A 366 17.28 -25.67 -29.23
C VAL A 366 18.44 -24.93 -28.57
N VAL A 367 19.04 -24.01 -29.31
CA VAL A 367 20.09 -23.12 -28.80
C VAL A 367 19.51 -22.20 -27.72
N ASP A 368 19.99 -22.31 -26.50
CA ASP A 368 19.50 -21.59 -25.35
C ASP A 368 19.99 -20.13 -25.28
N LEU A 369 21.06 -19.82 -25.96
CA LEU A 369 21.71 -18.52 -26.06
C LEU A 369 22.33 -18.32 -27.43
N ASN A 370 21.95 -17.26 -28.15
CA ASN A 370 22.69 -16.78 -29.32
C ASN A 370 23.95 -16.06 -28.84
N THR A 371 24.91 -16.77 -28.28
CA THR A 371 26.22 -16.23 -27.97
C THR A 371 27.15 -16.54 -29.14
N LYS A 372 27.66 -15.48 -29.76
CA LYS A 372 28.74 -15.62 -30.76
C LYS A 372 30.06 -16.08 -30.16
N GLU A 373 30.13 -16.27 -28.84
CA GLU A 373 31.29 -16.64 -28.07
C GLU A 373 30.85 -17.56 -26.91
N GLU A 374 31.63 -18.56 -26.62
CA GLU A 374 31.67 -19.66 -25.66
C GLU A 374 31.09 -19.42 -24.23
N ASP A 375 30.01 -18.68 -24.05
CA ASP A 375 29.39 -18.46 -22.73
C ASP A 375 28.37 -19.55 -22.43
N VAL A 376 28.47 -20.15 -21.25
CA VAL A 376 27.75 -21.38 -20.86
C VAL A 376 26.85 -21.06 -19.66
N VAL A 377 25.61 -21.57 -19.68
CA VAL A 377 24.71 -21.46 -18.51
C VAL A 377 25.28 -22.32 -17.38
N THR A 378 25.50 -21.71 -16.22
CA THR A 378 26.03 -22.37 -15.03
C THR A 378 24.98 -22.65 -13.98
N LYS A 379 23.91 -21.82 -13.93
CA LYS A 379 22.82 -22.00 -12.98
C LYS A 379 21.48 -21.72 -13.65
N LEU A 380 20.52 -22.59 -13.37
CA LEU A 380 19.11 -22.49 -13.66
C LEU A 380 18.35 -22.69 -12.34
N LEU A 381 17.41 -21.78 -12.02
CA LEU A 381 16.68 -21.83 -10.78
C LEU A 381 15.27 -21.29 -10.99
N THR A 382 14.25 -22.08 -10.69
CA THR A 382 12.84 -21.65 -10.74
C THR A 382 12.39 -21.20 -9.36
N THR A 383 11.84 -19.98 -9.27
CA THR A 383 11.34 -19.44 -8.02
C THR A 383 10.33 -18.31 -8.27
N SER A 384 9.65 -17.86 -7.20
CA SER A 384 8.77 -16.70 -7.23
C SER A 384 9.53 -15.42 -7.58
N SER A 385 8.89 -14.51 -8.33
CA SER A 385 9.42 -13.17 -8.62
C SER A 385 9.73 -12.35 -7.36
N HIS A 386 9.09 -12.66 -6.23
CA HIS A 386 9.29 -11.99 -4.94
C HIS A 386 10.40 -12.61 -4.08
N SER A 387 11.00 -13.73 -4.51
CA SER A 387 12.06 -14.40 -3.75
C SER A 387 13.31 -13.55 -3.62
N ASP A 388 13.97 -13.68 -2.47
CA ASP A 388 15.33 -13.21 -2.27
C ASP A 388 16.31 -14.15 -2.99
N LEU A 389 17.24 -13.61 -3.76
CA LEU A 389 18.31 -14.34 -4.38
C LEU A 389 19.62 -14.05 -3.65
N LEU A 390 20.21 -15.07 -3.08
CA LEU A 390 21.53 -15.02 -2.44
C LEU A 390 22.59 -15.54 -3.40
N PHE A 391 23.51 -14.68 -3.81
CA PHE A 391 24.61 -15.02 -4.71
C PHE A 391 25.91 -15.16 -3.91
N PHE A 392 26.44 -16.36 -3.87
CA PHE A 392 27.70 -16.66 -3.20
C PHE A 392 28.84 -16.67 -4.22
N THR A 393 29.96 -16.04 -3.87
CA THR A 393 31.13 -15.94 -4.74
C THR A 393 32.27 -16.85 -4.30
N ASP A 394 33.15 -17.17 -5.24
CA ASP A 394 34.39 -17.95 -5.00
C ASP A 394 35.30 -17.30 -3.94
N LYS A 395 35.15 -15.99 -3.67
CA LYS A 395 35.86 -15.25 -2.62
C LYS A 395 35.20 -15.32 -1.24
N GLY A 396 34.16 -16.13 -1.07
CA GLY A 396 33.47 -16.33 0.22
C GLY A 396 32.56 -15.18 0.64
N LYS A 397 32.14 -14.35 -0.28
CA LYS A 397 31.15 -13.30 -0.05
C LYS A 397 29.76 -13.73 -0.53
N VAL A 398 28.74 -13.10 0.02
CA VAL A 398 27.35 -13.23 -0.38
C VAL A 398 26.76 -11.86 -0.72
N TYR A 399 25.95 -11.81 -1.76
CA TYR A 399 25.19 -10.65 -2.22
C TYR A 399 23.73 -11.01 -2.33
N GLN A 400 22.84 -10.02 -2.19
CA GLN A 400 21.39 -10.23 -2.27
C GLN A 400 20.75 -9.25 -3.23
N CYS A 401 19.80 -9.75 -4.02
CA CYS A 401 18.81 -8.94 -4.71
C CYS A 401 17.48 -9.70 -4.78
N LYS A 402 16.40 -9.00 -5.12
CA LYS A 402 15.11 -9.64 -5.38
C LYS A 402 15.07 -10.20 -6.78
N MET A 403 14.33 -11.31 -6.99
CA MET A 403 14.18 -11.93 -8.31
C MET A 403 13.58 -10.95 -9.33
N TYR A 404 12.62 -10.08 -8.93
CA TYR A 404 12.04 -9.08 -9.82
C TYR A 404 13.00 -7.95 -10.24
N GLU A 405 14.12 -7.75 -9.55
CA GLU A 405 15.15 -6.78 -9.96
C GLU A 405 15.96 -7.28 -11.17
N ILE A 406 15.99 -8.60 -11.39
CA ILE A 406 16.64 -9.21 -12.55
C ILE A 406 15.77 -8.94 -13.80
N PRO A 407 16.35 -8.44 -14.90
CA PRO A 407 15.60 -8.10 -16.10
C PRO A 407 15.01 -9.31 -16.77
N GLU A 408 13.79 -9.15 -17.25
CA GLU A 408 13.14 -10.15 -18.07
C GLU A 408 13.80 -10.25 -19.45
N GLY A 409 13.99 -11.46 -19.94
CA GLY A 409 14.57 -11.73 -21.24
C GLY A 409 13.98 -12.98 -21.85
N ARG A 410 13.77 -12.96 -23.18
CA ARG A 410 13.38 -14.16 -23.90
C ARG A 410 14.50 -15.19 -23.88
N ARG A 411 14.17 -16.48 -24.10
CA ARG A 411 15.11 -17.60 -24.08
C ARG A 411 16.39 -17.34 -24.88
N ALA A 412 16.31 -16.79 -26.09
CA ALA A 412 17.44 -16.56 -26.99
C ALA A 412 18.27 -15.29 -26.66
N THR A 413 17.90 -14.47 -25.67
CA THR A 413 18.64 -13.25 -25.32
C THR A 413 19.78 -13.53 -24.35
N LYS A 414 20.90 -12.79 -24.49
CA LYS A 414 22.09 -12.94 -23.63
C LYS A 414 21.85 -12.54 -22.17
N GLY A 415 20.87 -11.68 -21.90
CA GLY A 415 20.66 -11.06 -20.57
C GLY A 415 21.57 -9.86 -20.34
N LYS A 416 21.69 -9.44 -19.07
CA LYS A 416 22.56 -8.32 -18.65
C LYS A 416 23.63 -8.80 -17.68
N SER A 417 24.75 -8.07 -17.61
CA SER A 417 25.80 -8.39 -16.65
C SER A 417 25.27 -8.32 -15.21
N ILE A 418 25.58 -9.33 -14.41
CA ILE A 418 25.22 -9.41 -13.00
C ILE A 418 25.81 -8.24 -12.19
N MET A 419 26.92 -7.68 -12.63
CA MET A 419 27.55 -6.51 -12.01
C MET A 419 26.69 -5.25 -12.06
N ASN A 420 25.65 -5.23 -12.89
CA ASN A 420 24.67 -4.13 -12.90
C ASN A 420 23.71 -4.18 -11.70
N PHE A 421 23.60 -5.31 -11.04
CA PHE A 421 22.67 -5.58 -9.94
C PHE A 421 23.40 -5.78 -8.61
N LEU A 422 24.59 -6.34 -8.64
CA LEU A 422 25.44 -6.67 -7.48
C LEU A 422 26.77 -5.95 -7.60
N ALA A 423 27.28 -5.44 -6.48
CA ALA A 423 28.57 -4.75 -6.43
C ALA A 423 29.74 -5.75 -6.41
N LEU A 424 29.76 -6.68 -7.38
CA LEU A 424 30.83 -7.65 -7.55
C LEU A 424 32.12 -6.96 -8.07
N THR A 425 33.27 -7.45 -7.62
CA THR A 425 34.54 -7.09 -8.26
C THR A 425 34.78 -7.93 -9.53
N SER A 426 35.62 -7.45 -10.43
CA SER A 426 35.94 -8.16 -11.68
C SER A 426 36.58 -9.54 -11.49
N GLU A 427 37.14 -9.81 -10.31
CA GLU A 427 37.79 -11.07 -9.95
C GLU A 427 36.84 -12.09 -9.27
N GLU A 428 35.66 -11.63 -8.84
CA GLU A 428 34.69 -12.48 -8.16
C GLU A 428 33.81 -13.24 -9.16
N LYS A 429 33.63 -14.54 -8.94
CA LYS A 429 32.75 -15.41 -9.72
C LYS A 429 31.65 -15.98 -8.83
N VAL A 430 30.42 -15.92 -9.28
CA VAL A 430 29.30 -16.56 -8.60
C VAL A 430 29.42 -18.09 -8.72
N THR A 431 29.48 -18.77 -7.59
CA THR A 431 29.59 -20.22 -7.51
C THR A 431 28.28 -20.88 -7.07
N SER A 432 27.47 -20.24 -6.26
CA SER A 432 26.18 -20.75 -5.82
C SER A 432 25.14 -19.66 -5.79
N VAL A 433 23.90 -20.01 -6.12
CA VAL A 433 22.72 -19.14 -6.01
C VAL A 433 21.65 -19.88 -5.26
N ILE A 434 21.09 -19.25 -4.25
CA ILE A 434 19.99 -19.79 -3.46
C ILE A 434 18.83 -18.82 -3.55
N ALA A 435 17.62 -19.32 -3.85
CA ALA A 435 16.40 -18.55 -3.75
C ALA A 435 15.70 -18.82 -2.42
N VAL A 436 15.27 -17.76 -1.77
CA VAL A 436 14.55 -17.85 -0.49
C VAL A 436 13.21 -17.14 -0.67
N ARG A 437 12.13 -17.90 -0.56
CA ARG A 437 10.78 -17.30 -0.46
C ARG A 437 10.62 -16.64 0.91
N LYS A 438 9.70 -15.74 1.04
CA LYS A 438 9.49 -14.96 2.29
C LYS A 438 9.30 -15.87 3.52
N GLU A 439 8.53 -16.94 3.35
CA GLU A 439 8.24 -17.94 4.38
C GLU A 439 9.48 -18.77 4.73
N GLY A 440 10.43 -18.91 3.79
CA GLY A 440 11.69 -19.65 3.98
C GLY A 440 12.64 -19.05 5.01
N TRP A 441 12.41 -17.78 5.41
CA TRP A 441 13.16 -17.11 6.47
C TRP A 441 12.60 -17.37 7.89
N GLU A 442 11.43 -18.01 8.00
CA GLU A 442 10.72 -18.20 9.28
C GLU A 442 11.05 -19.53 9.98
N GLY A 443 11.87 -20.40 9.37
CA GLY A 443 12.27 -21.71 9.90
C GLY A 443 13.63 -21.70 10.58
N ASP A 444 13.89 -22.73 11.41
CA ASP A 444 15.21 -23.04 12.00
C ASP A 444 16.16 -23.62 10.95
N TRP A 445 16.58 -22.77 10.00
CA TRP A 445 17.51 -23.15 8.94
C TRP A 445 18.92 -22.67 9.21
N SER A 446 19.88 -23.50 8.89
CA SER A 446 21.29 -23.10 8.82
C SER A 446 21.76 -23.11 7.34
N LEU A 447 22.78 -22.33 7.06
CA LEU A 447 23.46 -22.29 5.78
C LEU A 447 24.75 -23.10 5.87
N MET A 448 24.83 -24.19 5.06
CA MET A 448 26.03 -24.99 4.92
C MET A 448 26.84 -24.50 3.72
N MET A 449 28.05 -24.09 3.95
CA MET A 449 29.01 -23.62 2.95
C MET A 449 30.17 -24.63 2.81
N VAL A 450 30.60 -24.85 1.58
CA VAL A 450 31.64 -25.86 1.26
C VAL A 450 32.70 -25.23 0.36
N THR A 451 33.98 -25.42 0.71
CA THR A 451 35.09 -24.88 -0.07
C THR A 451 35.75 -25.97 -0.93
N LYS A 452 36.49 -25.54 -1.94
CA LYS A 452 37.25 -26.40 -2.88
C LYS A 452 38.23 -27.33 -2.17
N ASN A 453 38.84 -26.86 -1.07
CA ASN A 453 39.81 -27.63 -0.29
C ASN A 453 39.17 -28.49 0.81
N GLY A 454 37.84 -28.66 0.80
CA GLY A 454 37.11 -29.55 1.69
C GLY A 454 36.83 -29.02 3.07
N VAL A 455 36.86 -27.70 3.25
CA VAL A 455 36.40 -27.05 4.47
C VAL A 455 34.88 -26.89 4.39
N VAL A 456 34.17 -27.08 5.51
CA VAL A 456 32.73 -26.89 5.64
C VAL A 456 32.43 -25.95 6.79
N LYS A 457 31.37 -25.18 6.64
CA LYS A 457 30.90 -24.24 7.65
C LYS A 457 29.38 -24.21 7.71
N LYS A 458 28.84 -24.27 8.92
CA LYS A 458 27.42 -24.08 9.18
C LYS A 458 27.19 -22.76 9.90
N SER A 459 26.27 -21.93 9.44
CA SER A 459 25.90 -20.66 10.07
C SER A 459 24.39 -20.51 10.07
N ASP A 460 23.83 -19.82 11.08
CA ASP A 460 22.43 -19.46 11.14
C ASP A 460 22.02 -18.68 9.89
N ALA A 461 20.97 -19.15 9.20
CA ALA A 461 20.45 -18.52 7.99
C ALA A 461 19.91 -17.10 8.21
N SER A 462 19.38 -16.82 9.40
CA SER A 462 18.82 -15.49 9.73
C SER A 462 19.87 -14.38 9.63
N SER A 463 21.16 -14.71 9.82
CA SER A 463 22.26 -13.78 9.67
C SER A 463 22.51 -13.32 8.22
N PHE A 464 21.80 -13.89 7.25
CA PHE A 464 21.86 -13.57 5.82
C PHE A 464 20.54 -12.98 5.27
N LYS A 465 19.56 -12.66 6.13
CA LYS A 465 18.27 -12.14 5.73
C LYS A 465 18.35 -10.75 5.08
N ASP A 466 19.25 -9.90 5.57
CA ASP A 466 19.37 -8.51 5.12
C ASP A 466 20.82 -8.24 4.66
N VAL A 467 21.21 -8.83 3.54
CA VAL A 467 22.52 -8.62 2.95
C VAL A 467 22.56 -7.29 2.20
N ARG A 468 23.48 -6.41 2.55
CA ARG A 468 23.67 -5.12 1.87
C ARG A 468 24.12 -5.32 0.42
N ARG A 469 23.83 -4.36 -0.45
CA ARG A 469 24.27 -4.39 -1.87
C ARG A 469 25.80 -4.47 -2.02
N SER A 470 26.56 -4.01 -1.05
CA SER A 470 28.04 -4.12 -1.01
C SER A 470 28.54 -5.52 -0.71
N GLY A 471 27.64 -6.46 -0.44
CA GLY A 471 27.95 -7.83 -0.03
C GLY A 471 28.38 -7.95 1.43
N LEU A 472 28.38 -9.19 1.91
CA LEU A 472 28.82 -9.57 3.24
C LEU A 472 29.82 -10.74 3.13
N ILE A 473 30.78 -10.83 4.05
CA ILE A 473 31.62 -12.01 4.20
C ILE A 473 30.74 -13.15 4.73
N ALA A 474 30.61 -14.22 3.96
CA ALA A 474 29.88 -15.43 4.32
C ALA A 474 30.80 -16.47 4.97
N ILE A 475 32.03 -16.58 4.51
CA ILE A 475 33.09 -17.44 5.05
C ILE A 475 34.46 -16.78 4.84
N THR A 476 35.34 -16.87 5.81
CA THR A 476 36.75 -16.49 5.63
C THR A 476 37.50 -17.66 5.01
N LEU A 477 38.05 -17.48 3.82
CA LEU A 477 38.76 -18.50 3.09
C LEU A 477 40.25 -18.58 3.49
N HIS A 478 40.80 -19.77 3.49
CA HIS A 478 42.27 -19.95 3.57
C HIS A 478 42.93 -19.56 2.24
N ALA A 479 44.25 -19.36 2.26
CA ALA A 479 44.99 -19.07 1.02
C ALA A 479 44.74 -20.14 -0.05
N GLU A 480 44.56 -19.71 -1.30
CA GLU A 480 44.31 -20.56 -2.47
C GLU A 480 43.03 -21.41 -2.39
N ASP A 481 42.14 -21.19 -1.44
CA ASP A 481 40.85 -21.83 -1.35
C ASP A 481 39.75 -21.01 -2.03
N ALA A 482 38.62 -21.62 -2.36
CA ALA A 482 37.48 -21.00 -2.99
C ALA A 482 36.18 -21.62 -2.45
N LEU A 483 35.16 -20.79 -2.21
CA LEU A 483 33.81 -21.28 -1.92
C LEU A 483 33.21 -21.87 -3.22
N ILE A 484 32.71 -23.12 -3.15
CA ILE A 484 32.14 -23.81 -4.32
C ILE A 484 30.63 -24.01 -4.23
N ALA A 485 30.09 -24.17 -3.02
CA ALA A 485 28.66 -24.41 -2.80
C ALA A 485 28.18 -23.81 -1.49
N ALA A 486 26.93 -23.40 -1.47
CA ALA A 486 26.15 -23.01 -0.30
C ALA A 486 24.74 -23.60 -0.42
N HIS A 487 24.23 -24.19 0.67
CA HIS A 487 22.91 -24.83 0.72
C HIS A 487 22.25 -24.58 2.07
N PHE A 488 20.93 -24.48 2.08
CA PHE A 488 20.17 -24.54 3.33
C PHE A 488 20.20 -25.98 3.88
N VAL A 489 20.33 -26.11 5.19
CA VAL A 489 20.25 -27.37 5.91
C VAL A 489 19.34 -27.24 7.13
N GLY A 490 18.47 -28.21 7.30
CA GLY A 490 17.61 -28.37 8.48
C GLY A 490 18.16 -29.41 9.46
N ALA A 491 17.61 -29.45 10.66
CA ALA A 491 17.97 -30.45 11.65
C ALA A 491 17.65 -31.88 11.15
N GLY A 492 18.66 -32.75 11.12
CA GLY A 492 18.56 -34.12 10.66
C GLY A 492 18.93 -34.35 9.21
N ASP A 493 19.22 -33.32 8.45
CA ASP A 493 19.74 -33.44 7.08
C ASP A 493 21.18 -34.00 7.04
N GLU A 494 21.60 -34.44 5.88
CA GLU A 494 22.94 -34.94 5.67
C GLU A 494 23.62 -34.24 4.49
N VAL A 495 24.92 -34.07 4.58
CA VAL A 495 25.73 -33.39 3.58
C VAL A 495 26.57 -34.41 2.81
N SER A 496 26.54 -34.31 1.49
CA SER A 496 27.33 -35.11 0.57
C SER A 496 28.38 -34.23 -0.11
N LEU A 497 29.66 -34.63 -0.03
CA LEU A 497 30.76 -34.00 -0.76
C LEU A 497 31.33 -34.97 -1.78
N ILE A 498 31.63 -34.51 -2.99
CA ILE A 498 32.19 -35.30 -4.07
C ILE A 498 33.48 -34.67 -4.56
N THR A 499 34.53 -35.47 -4.74
CA THR A 499 35.83 -34.98 -5.21
C THR A 499 36.07 -35.27 -6.69
N SER A 500 37.00 -34.50 -7.27
CA SER A 500 37.41 -34.65 -8.68
C SER A 500 37.99 -36.05 -8.98
N LYS A 501 38.64 -36.69 -8.03
CA LYS A 501 39.19 -38.06 -8.17
C LYS A 501 38.20 -39.16 -7.79
N GLY A 502 36.91 -38.84 -7.70
CA GLY A 502 35.83 -39.80 -7.54
C GLY A 502 35.71 -40.41 -6.15
N GLN A 503 36.07 -39.67 -5.11
CA GLN A 503 35.71 -39.97 -3.73
C GLN A 503 34.45 -39.21 -3.32
N SER A 504 33.71 -39.75 -2.35
CA SER A 504 32.56 -39.04 -1.74
C SER A 504 32.49 -39.34 -0.25
N ILE A 505 32.09 -38.34 0.53
CA ILE A 505 31.77 -38.48 1.95
C ILE A 505 30.35 -38.02 2.20
N ARG A 506 29.63 -38.72 3.07
CA ARG A 506 28.29 -38.34 3.55
C ARG A 506 28.32 -38.29 5.08
N PHE A 507 27.92 -37.20 5.67
CA PHE A 507 27.91 -36.99 7.12
C PHE A 507 26.67 -36.16 7.54
N LYS A 508 26.33 -36.22 8.84
CA LYS A 508 25.18 -35.47 9.37
C LYS A 508 25.50 -34.00 9.48
N GLU A 509 24.49 -33.14 9.23
CA GLU A 509 24.63 -31.69 9.42
C GLU A 509 25.08 -31.35 10.85
N SER A 510 24.62 -32.10 11.86
CA SER A 510 24.94 -31.93 13.27
C SER A 510 26.43 -32.21 13.61
N ASP A 511 27.17 -32.87 12.75
CA ASP A 511 28.64 -33.04 12.90
C ASP A 511 29.37 -31.69 12.69
N VAL A 512 28.72 -30.69 12.09
CA VAL A 512 29.25 -29.34 11.89
C VAL A 512 28.59 -28.39 12.87
N ARG A 513 29.35 -27.89 13.83
CA ARG A 513 28.87 -26.90 14.77
C ARG A 513 28.51 -25.59 14.05
N GLU A 514 27.53 -24.90 14.56
CA GLU A 514 27.17 -23.57 14.06
C GLU A 514 28.25 -22.53 14.40
N MET A 515 28.55 -21.64 13.47
CA MET A 515 29.62 -20.65 13.55
C MET A 515 29.18 -19.31 12.98
N GLY A 516 29.74 -18.24 13.54
CA GLY A 516 29.48 -16.89 13.03
C GLY A 516 29.99 -16.67 11.60
N ARG A 517 29.44 -15.67 10.90
CA ARG A 517 29.69 -15.39 9.46
C ARG A 517 31.17 -15.31 9.08
N THR A 518 32.01 -14.72 9.89
CA THR A 518 33.42 -14.51 9.59
C THR A 518 34.35 -15.70 9.94
N ALA A 519 33.81 -16.80 10.45
CA ALA A 519 34.59 -18.00 10.75
C ALA A 519 35.10 -18.67 9.46
N ALA A 520 36.25 -19.34 9.53
CA ALA A 520 36.82 -20.07 8.40
C ALA A 520 36.24 -21.48 8.18
N GLY A 521 35.50 -22.01 9.16
CA GLY A 521 34.92 -23.35 9.06
C GLY A 521 35.80 -24.45 9.68
N VAL A 522 35.47 -25.71 9.38
CA VAL A 522 36.15 -26.91 9.89
C VAL A 522 36.36 -27.90 8.73
N SER A 523 37.28 -28.84 8.88
CA SER A 523 37.49 -29.87 7.86
C SER A 523 36.24 -30.72 7.67
N GLY A 524 35.70 -30.79 6.46
CA GLY A 524 34.58 -31.63 6.04
C GLY A 524 35.07 -32.96 5.49
N MET A 525 36.12 -32.95 4.66
CA MET A 525 36.69 -34.13 4.04
C MET A 525 38.23 -34.04 3.97
N LYS A 526 38.93 -35.14 4.23
CA LYS A 526 40.37 -35.23 4.02
C LYS A 526 40.64 -35.56 2.55
N LEU A 527 41.24 -34.64 1.82
CA LEU A 527 41.54 -34.77 0.41
C LEU A 527 42.89 -35.46 0.18
N GLY A 528 43.00 -36.28 -0.88
CA GLY A 528 44.25 -36.81 -1.39
C GLY A 528 45.08 -35.74 -2.11
N LYS A 529 46.35 -36.02 -2.37
CA LYS A 529 47.25 -35.07 -3.05
C LYS A 529 46.66 -34.65 -4.43
N GLY A 530 46.45 -33.39 -4.63
CA GLY A 530 45.92 -32.80 -5.86
C GLY A 530 44.45 -33.17 -6.16
N ASP A 531 43.68 -33.58 -5.14
CA ASP A 531 42.23 -33.71 -5.23
C ASP A 531 41.52 -32.45 -4.73
N ILE A 532 40.35 -32.22 -5.25
CA ILE A 532 39.52 -31.04 -4.87
C ILE A 532 38.06 -31.46 -4.78
N ILE A 533 37.28 -30.78 -3.96
CA ILE A 533 35.81 -30.90 -4.00
C ILE A 533 35.28 -30.23 -5.27
N VAL A 534 34.43 -30.96 -6.01
CA VAL A 534 33.76 -30.45 -7.23
C VAL A 534 32.27 -30.33 -7.09
N SER A 535 31.69 -31.00 -6.09
CA SER A 535 30.27 -30.86 -5.78
C SER A 535 30.02 -31.05 -4.29
N ALA A 536 29.06 -30.30 -3.78
CA ALA A 536 28.46 -30.50 -2.47
C ALA A 536 26.96 -30.35 -2.59
N ASP A 537 26.21 -31.17 -1.87
CA ASP A 537 24.76 -31.15 -1.88
C ASP A 537 24.19 -31.64 -0.54
N VAL A 538 22.91 -31.44 -0.31
CA VAL A 538 22.21 -31.77 0.93
C VAL A 538 21.18 -32.89 0.64
N LEU A 539 21.18 -33.92 1.46
CA LEU A 539 20.14 -34.93 1.50
C LEU A 539 19.16 -34.56 2.63
N SER A 540 17.95 -34.17 2.26
CA SER A 540 16.89 -33.94 3.25
C SER A 540 16.56 -35.24 3.99
N LYS A 541 16.34 -35.13 5.30
CA LYS A 541 15.89 -36.27 6.13
C LYS A 541 14.58 -36.89 5.64
N ASP A 542 13.74 -36.09 4.98
CA ASP A 542 12.42 -36.48 4.47
C ASP A 542 12.48 -37.13 3.09
N SER A 543 13.64 -37.04 2.39
CA SER A 543 13.87 -37.59 1.05
C SER A 543 14.09 -39.08 1.11
N LYS A 544 13.16 -39.86 0.55
CA LYS A 544 13.26 -41.31 0.40
C LYS A 544 13.75 -41.65 -1.00
N ASP A 545 14.55 -42.74 -1.11
CA ASP A 545 15.02 -43.29 -2.38
C ASP A 545 15.79 -42.30 -3.28
N SER A 546 16.56 -41.38 -2.66
CA SER A 546 17.43 -40.46 -3.38
C SER A 546 18.60 -41.18 -4.03
N GLU A 547 19.10 -40.62 -5.13
CA GLU A 547 20.28 -41.07 -5.86
C GLU A 547 21.34 -39.96 -5.94
N ILE A 548 22.60 -40.34 -6.02
CA ILE A 548 23.70 -39.41 -6.29
C ILE A 548 24.08 -39.52 -7.76
N LEU A 549 23.85 -38.44 -8.50
CA LEU A 549 24.33 -38.24 -9.87
C LEU A 549 25.81 -37.89 -9.84
N VAL A 550 26.58 -38.48 -10.74
CA VAL A 550 27.99 -38.13 -10.99
C VAL A 550 28.22 -38.06 -12.49
N VAL A 551 28.81 -36.94 -12.96
CA VAL A 551 29.20 -36.74 -14.36
C VAL A 551 30.70 -36.47 -14.44
N MET A 552 31.35 -37.11 -15.42
CA MET A 552 32.78 -37.11 -15.61
C MET A 552 33.20 -36.35 -16.88
N GLU A 553 34.42 -35.88 -16.90
CA GLU A 553 35.01 -34.95 -17.87
C GLU A 553 34.83 -35.40 -19.33
N ASN A 554 34.94 -36.70 -19.61
CA ASN A 554 34.84 -37.24 -20.97
C ASN A 554 33.42 -37.70 -21.37
N GLY A 555 32.39 -37.15 -20.70
CA GLY A 555 30.99 -37.35 -21.06
C GLY A 555 30.37 -38.64 -20.54
N TYR A 556 30.94 -39.23 -19.53
CA TYR A 556 30.39 -40.38 -18.81
C TYR A 556 29.60 -39.91 -17.59
N GLY A 557 28.52 -40.61 -17.25
CA GLY A 557 27.69 -40.28 -16.09
C GLY A 557 26.87 -41.48 -15.62
N LYS A 558 26.40 -41.39 -14.41
CA LYS A 558 25.51 -42.36 -13.77
C LYS A 558 24.83 -41.77 -12.57
N THR A 559 23.79 -42.42 -12.09
CA THR A 559 23.29 -42.26 -10.74
C THR A 559 23.63 -43.48 -9.88
N SER A 560 23.64 -43.32 -8.57
CA SER A 560 23.82 -44.45 -7.63
C SER A 560 22.96 -44.22 -6.39
N PRO A 561 22.30 -45.28 -5.85
CA PRO A 561 21.42 -45.13 -4.69
C PRO A 561 22.16 -44.59 -3.48
N THR A 562 21.58 -43.60 -2.77
CA THR A 562 22.18 -43.01 -1.57
C THR A 562 22.44 -44.04 -0.45
N LYS A 563 21.69 -45.15 -0.41
CA LYS A 563 21.88 -46.27 0.51
C LYS A 563 23.26 -46.98 0.36
N GLU A 564 23.92 -46.85 -0.78
CA GLU A 564 25.29 -47.36 -0.97
C GLU A 564 26.35 -46.45 -0.31
N TYR A 565 25.99 -45.23 0.11
CA TYR A 565 26.88 -44.25 0.73
C TYR A 565 26.62 -44.22 2.24
N LYS A 566 27.43 -44.98 2.99
CA LYS A 566 27.33 -45.01 4.45
C LYS A 566 27.58 -43.64 5.04
N VAL A 567 26.75 -43.25 6.01
CA VAL A 567 26.97 -42.04 6.80
C VAL A 567 28.25 -42.19 7.61
N GLN A 568 29.15 -41.26 7.50
CA GLN A 568 30.47 -41.22 8.15
C GLN A 568 30.54 -39.95 9.05
N LYS A 569 31.55 -39.88 9.90
CA LYS A 569 31.91 -38.63 10.53
C LYS A 569 32.67 -37.74 9.53
N ARG A 570 32.47 -36.39 9.60
CA ARG A 570 33.26 -35.46 8.79
C ARG A 570 34.77 -35.65 8.95
N ALA A 571 35.55 -35.05 8.07
CA ALA A 571 37.01 -35.12 8.02
C ALA A 571 37.57 -36.53 7.70
N GLY A 572 36.75 -37.49 7.28
CA GLY A 572 37.17 -38.76 6.72
C GLY A 572 37.67 -38.64 5.27
N SER A 573 38.32 -39.70 4.75
CA SER A 573 38.78 -39.76 3.35
C SER A 573 37.66 -40.13 2.36
N GLY A 574 36.45 -40.47 2.87
CA GLY A 574 35.31 -40.86 2.07
C GLY A 574 35.44 -42.27 1.47
N ILE A 575 34.57 -42.53 0.51
CA ILE A 575 34.51 -43.81 -0.24
C ILE A 575 34.41 -43.53 -1.75
N LYS A 576 34.81 -44.47 -2.57
CA LYS A 576 34.74 -44.30 -4.03
C LYS A 576 33.29 -44.14 -4.51
N THR A 577 33.04 -43.10 -5.29
CA THR A 577 31.75 -42.83 -5.95
C THR A 577 31.82 -43.09 -7.47
N ALA A 578 33.01 -43.01 -8.07
CA ALA A 578 33.21 -43.30 -9.48
C ALA A 578 34.56 -43.98 -9.70
N LYS A 579 34.66 -44.85 -10.75
CA LYS A 579 35.91 -45.43 -11.22
C LYS A 579 36.52 -44.47 -12.25
N ILE A 580 37.54 -43.75 -11.85
CA ILE A 580 38.28 -42.82 -12.70
C ILE A 580 39.28 -43.58 -13.55
N THR A 581 39.28 -43.35 -14.86
CA THR A 581 40.19 -43.93 -15.84
C THR A 581 40.50 -42.88 -16.91
N SER A 582 41.50 -43.16 -17.77
CA SER A 582 41.78 -42.29 -18.93
C SER A 582 40.56 -42.10 -19.86
N LYS A 583 39.68 -43.11 -19.90
CA LYS A 583 38.42 -43.08 -20.69
C LYS A 583 37.37 -42.13 -20.11
N THR A 584 37.22 -42.06 -18.81
CA THR A 584 36.20 -41.29 -18.14
C THR A 584 36.62 -39.84 -17.83
N GLY A 585 37.93 -39.65 -17.61
CA GLY A 585 38.41 -38.38 -17.02
C GLY A 585 37.97 -38.21 -15.56
N ASN A 586 38.27 -37.08 -14.97
CA ASN A 586 37.92 -36.74 -13.60
C ASN A 586 36.40 -36.48 -13.44
N VAL A 587 35.89 -36.49 -12.22
CA VAL A 587 34.53 -36.01 -11.93
C VAL A 587 34.51 -34.49 -12.06
N ILE A 588 33.50 -33.97 -12.80
CA ILE A 588 33.30 -32.55 -13.01
C ILE A 588 32.19 -32.01 -12.11
N GLY A 589 31.20 -32.84 -11.81
CA GLY A 589 30.08 -32.44 -10.95
C GLY A 589 29.22 -33.63 -10.54
N GLY A 590 28.39 -33.36 -9.56
CA GLY A 590 27.40 -34.32 -9.06
C GLY A 590 26.23 -33.58 -8.41
N ALA A 591 25.18 -34.32 -8.10
CA ALA A 591 24.01 -33.81 -7.44
C ALA A 591 23.28 -34.91 -6.68
N VAL A 592 22.56 -34.56 -5.64
CA VAL A 592 21.57 -35.43 -5.01
C VAL A 592 20.25 -35.26 -5.75
N ILE A 593 19.66 -36.37 -6.18
CA ILE A 593 18.39 -36.41 -6.90
C ILE A 593 17.42 -37.23 -6.06
N ASP A 594 16.28 -36.65 -5.71
CA ASP A 594 15.18 -37.36 -5.04
C ASP A 594 14.36 -38.21 -6.05
N ALA A 595 13.39 -38.95 -5.54
CA ALA A 595 12.54 -39.80 -6.36
C ALA A 595 11.69 -39.02 -7.36
N GLU A 596 11.22 -37.81 -7.00
CA GLU A 596 10.45 -36.94 -7.86
C GLU A 596 11.32 -36.36 -8.98
N GLY A 597 12.46 -35.77 -8.64
CA GLY A 597 13.45 -35.30 -9.63
C GLY A 597 13.95 -36.40 -10.55
N ARG A 598 14.01 -37.65 -10.08
CA ARG A 598 14.34 -38.81 -10.94
C ARG A 598 13.29 -39.07 -12.01
N GLY A 599 12.01 -38.91 -11.68
CA GLY A 599 10.89 -39.20 -12.58
C GLY A 599 10.66 -38.11 -13.64
N GLU A 600 10.69 -36.87 -13.24
CA GLU A 600 10.27 -35.72 -14.05
C GLU A 600 11.44 -34.80 -14.44
N GLY A 601 12.56 -34.86 -13.73
CA GLY A 601 13.69 -33.97 -13.91
C GLY A 601 14.50 -34.23 -15.18
N GLU A 602 15.25 -33.21 -15.56
CA GLU A 602 16.09 -33.21 -16.77
C GLU A 602 17.52 -32.81 -16.41
N LEU A 603 18.49 -33.47 -17.10
CA LEU A 603 19.90 -33.16 -17.01
C LEU A 603 20.35 -32.42 -18.28
N VAL A 604 20.92 -31.26 -18.09
CA VAL A 604 21.62 -30.53 -19.17
C VAL A 604 23.12 -30.65 -18.94
N VAL A 605 23.82 -31.17 -19.94
CA VAL A 605 25.28 -31.33 -19.93
C VAL A 605 25.86 -30.46 -21.01
N MET A 606 26.85 -29.64 -20.67
CA MET A 606 27.50 -28.71 -21.58
C MET A 606 29.00 -28.96 -21.67
N SER A 607 29.52 -28.91 -22.88
CA SER A 607 30.96 -29.05 -23.14
C SER A 607 31.67 -27.68 -23.23
N LYS A 608 32.99 -27.68 -23.07
CA LYS A 608 33.84 -26.48 -23.19
C LYS A 608 33.78 -25.85 -24.58
N LYS A 609 33.51 -26.65 -25.65
CA LYS A 609 33.36 -26.16 -27.02
C LYS A 609 31.89 -25.86 -27.40
N GLY A 610 31.02 -25.64 -26.40
CA GLY A 610 29.64 -25.17 -26.61
C GLY A 610 28.65 -26.26 -27.10
N GLN A 611 28.98 -27.56 -27.04
CA GLN A 611 27.98 -28.60 -27.26
C GLN A 611 27.06 -28.72 -26.03
N VAL A 612 25.74 -28.74 -26.23
CA VAL A 612 24.74 -28.92 -25.18
C VAL A 612 23.87 -30.11 -25.47
N ILE A 613 23.67 -30.96 -24.49
CA ILE A 613 22.68 -32.05 -24.54
C ILE A 613 21.74 -31.94 -23.36
N LYS A 614 20.46 -32.15 -23.62
CA LYS A 614 19.40 -32.22 -22.63
C LYS A 614 18.82 -33.63 -22.67
N LEU A 615 18.77 -34.29 -21.51
CA LEU A 615 18.24 -35.66 -21.39
C LEU A 615 17.41 -35.78 -20.11
N PRO A 616 16.34 -36.60 -20.13
CA PRO A 616 15.60 -36.91 -18.91
C PRO A 616 16.52 -37.65 -17.92
N LEU A 617 16.43 -37.28 -16.63
CA LEU A 617 17.24 -37.95 -15.58
C LEU A 617 16.98 -39.45 -15.49
N LYS A 618 15.79 -39.92 -15.82
CA LYS A 618 15.44 -41.33 -15.91
C LYS A 618 16.26 -42.12 -16.95
N ASP A 619 16.79 -41.43 -17.98
CA ASP A 619 17.61 -42.06 -19.03
C ASP A 619 19.09 -42.22 -18.59
N VAL A 620 19.49 -41.60 -17.47
CA VAL A 620 20.79 -41.83 -16.83
C VAL A 620 20.71 -43.11 -15.99
N PRO A 621 21.46 -44.16 -16.27
CA PRO A 621 21.30 -45.43 -15.56
C PRO A 621 21.73 -45.34 -14.10
N CYS A 622 20.96 -46.02 -13.24
CA CYS A 622 21.29 -46.21 -11.84
C CYS A 622 22.25 -47.42 -11.72
N LEU A 623 23.49 -47.19 -11.30
CA LEU A 623 24.56 -48.16 -11.24
C LEU A 623 25.29 -48.12 -9.90
N GLY A 624 25.96 -49.21 -9.54
CA GLY A 624 26.76 -49.27 -8.33
C GLY A 624 27.85 -48.18 -8.30
N ARG A 625 28.15 -47.65 -7.10
CA ARG A 625 29.00 -46.46 -6.90
C ARG A 625 30.43 -46.61 -7.46
N GLN A 626 31.00 -47.79 -7.55
CA GLN A 626 32.37 -48.01 -8.04
C GLN A 626 32.47 -48.26 -9.56
N THR A 627 31.44 -47.96 -10.33
CA THR A 627 31.40 -48.16 -11.78
C THR A 627 31.87 -46.92 -12.55
N GLN A 628 32.18 -47.10 -13.85
CA GLN A 628 32.57 -46.03 -14.77
C GLN A 628 31.38 -45.20 -15.29
N GLY A 629 30.13 -45.65 -15.06
CA GLY A 629 28.96 -45.07 -15.68
C GLY A 629 28.85 -45.39 -17.17
N VAL A 630 27.90 -44.73 -17.82
CA VAL A 630 27.68 -44.83 -19.28
C VAL A 630 27.92 -43.50 -19.95
N ARG A 631 28.04 -43.51 -21.27
CA ARG A 631 28.19 -42.26 -22.03
C ARG A 631 26.86 -41.49 -22.07
N VAL A 632 26.79 -40.37 -21.38
CA VAL A 632 25.64 -39.45 -21.38
C VAL A 632 25.75 -38.40 -22.48
N MET A 633 26.99 -38.08 -22.90
CA MET A 633 27.26 -37.15 -23.99
C MET A 633 28.42 -37.64 -24.85
N LYS A 634 28.26 -37.60 -26.20
CA LYS A 634 29.35 -37.86 -27.15
C LYS A 634 30.05 -36.52 -27.46
N LEU A 635 31.28 -36.38 -27.00
CA LEU A 635 32.10 -35.20 -27.22
C LEU A 635 32.83 -35.22 -28.56
N ARG A 636 33.10 -34.05 -29.11
CA ARG A 636 34.03 -33.89 -30.27
C ARG A 636 35.46 -34.15 -29.84
N PRO A 637 36.37 -34.48 -30.78
CA PRO A 637 37.78 -34.66 -30.45
C PRO A 637 38.38 -33.42 -29.74
N GLY A 638 39.05 -33.67 -28.62
CA GLY A 638 39.66 -32.61 -27.81
C GLY A 638 38.69 -31.68 -27.07
N ASP A 639 37.42 -32.12 -26.89
CA ASP A 639 36.43 -31.42 -26.07
C ASP A 639 36.26 -32.15 -24.72
N SER A 640 35.74 -31.43 -23.70
CA SER A 640 35.46 -31.98 -22.38
C SER A 640 34.22 -31.33 -21.78
N ILE A 641 33.56 -31.96 -20.82
CA ILE A 641 32.42 -31.37 -20.11
C ILE A 641 32.88 -30.16 -19.32
N ALA A 642 32.14 -29.05 -19.46
CA ALA A 642 32.38 -27.81 -18.75
C ALA A 642 31.47 -27.67 -17.53
N SER A 643 30.18 -27.99 -17.67
CA SER A 643 29.20 -27.86 -16.58
C SER A 643 28.03 -28.83 -16.75
N ILE A 644 27.33 -29.05 -15.65
CA ILE A 644 26.07 -29.77 -15.58
C ILE A 644 25.04 -28.92 -14.82
N VAL A 645 23.81 -28.99 -15.27
CA VAL A 645 22.65 -28.40 -14.59
C VAL A 645 21.51 -29.40 -14.62
N TYR A 646 20.80 -29.57 -13.54
CA TYR A 646 19.61 -30.43 -13.45
C TYR A 646 18.45 -29.62 -12.89
N PHE A 647 17.22 -29.97 -13.25
CA PHE A 647 16.00 -29.29 -12.81
C PHE A 647 14.78 -30.19 -13.02
#